data_c0bbe16873594a07d96de76b26d10852
#
_entry.id   c0bbe16873594a07d96de76b26d10852
#
_cell.length_a   1.000
_cell.length_b   1.000
_cell.length_c   1.000
_cell.angle_alpha   90.00
_cell.angle_beta   90.00
_cell.angle_gamma   90.00
#
_symmetry.space_group_name_H-M   'P 1'
#
loop_
_entity.id
_entity.type
_entity.pdbx_description
1 polymer ?
#
loop_
_entity_poly.entity_id
_entity_poly.type
_entity_poly.pdbx_seq_one_letter_code
_entity_poly.pdbx_strand_id
1 'polypeptide(L)'
;MSNACYPQHRAPIELKIVSKLVPPDSPIGRLSVFSDLIWDQTDLVESRTLIKGAKVNWQSIFSNVWETHYLIAISIMEYSYARLYHPIGENYACDMKTVQHEARYLALFVEYLQSRKIFEGANISHHDIQDYVSWLINRRGQALGKRIKTEAADLDWVDVRIRALQSYYSYNKRVSQPLLISPLHGHSIFKYLGKKRQGTEENRTPLIPKDVWDRFLCAALDYVEYFSDDILAGQSVIENIRKNVLPVASKAKNFAANNFTTREVKPILNAIVDFSINPNSGIAWRKTWANVEDLRFELFTLYEACLVVVSCLSGIRESELALIQVHGFQEQTDVDGVSKRYTVISRMVKGDIDRQLIWEVNRPVYQACHIIKKITSYARSHRDCNELFIRSWYRGAGEQFQSDLRKDSLGRSTKGSILPLGPDAMSLALKKFGARLDVAIQGAYQLPLVDGKKWNFTMRQPRRTLASRIAREPFGLIAGMLHYKHVKLTTFLGYAGKDESWIRDLAIEEFSANEEFLAQIWDDIQEGALAGARGNELLNEFKGVAGDLKKNSLQYFIENNRRNLHVGLLNYCLFQRDRALCLSNTKSDLPDKPVINACYPERCANSCISKNHLPIWQAQINDAQAMLNHKNVSMPQKIALKDDIAKSLRILNQLNGTS
;
A
#
# COMPACT_ATOMS: atom_id res chain seq x y z
N MET A 1 23.61 24.19 -56.53
CA MET A 1 24.00 25.14 -55.47
C MET A 1 22.76 25.86 -55.00
N SER A 2 22.15 25.42 -53.95
CA SER A 2 21.06 26.12 -53.26
C SER A 2 21.31 26.05 -51.76
N ASN A 3 21.73 27.20 -51.22
CA ASN A 3 21.94 27.41 -49.79
C ASN A 3 20.62 27.32 -49.04
N ALA A 4 20.44 26.25 -48.28
CA ALA A 4 19.37 26.17 -47.28
C ALA A 4 19.75 27.07 -46.10
N CYS A 5 18.99 28.15 -45.95
CA CYS A 5 19.08 29.06 -44.82
C CYS A 5 18.51 28.37 -43.57
N TYR A 6 19.35 28.01 -42.61
CA TYR A 6 18.92 27.61 -41.28
C TYR A 6 18.28 28.81 -40.55
N PRO A 7 17.13 28.69 -39.92
CA PRO A 7 16.58 29.80 -39.14
C PRO A 7 17.48 30.09 -37.94
N GLN A 8 17.94 31.35 -37.85
CA GLN A 8 18.67 31.88 -36.72
C GLN A 8 17.89 31.65 -35.42
N HIS A 9 18.55 31.10 -34.39
CA HIS A 9 18.06 31.04 -33.05
C HIS A 9 17.56 32.40 -32.58
N ARG A 10 16.24 32.60 -32.49
CA ARG A 10 15.66 33.71 -31.75
C ARG A 10 16.03 33.53 -30.29
N ALA A 11 16.58 34.53 -29.65
CA ALA A 11 16.81 34.60 -28.22
C ALA A 11 15.50 34.22 -27.48
N PRO A 12 15.54 33.46 -26.37
CA PRO A 12 14.35 33.13 -25.65
C PRO A 12 13.68 34.43 -25.17
N ILE A 13 12.42 34.62 -25.58
CA ILE A 13 11.57 35.67 -25.04
C ILE A 13 11.49 35.40 -23.53
N GLU A 14 11.96 36.34 -22.70
CA GLU A 14 11.73 36.31 -21.25
C GLU A 14 10.22 36.41 -21.01
N LEU A 15 9.56 35.28 -20.90
CA LEU A 15 8.13 35.17 -20.61
C LEU A 15 7.92 35.53 -19.12
N LYS A 16 7.49 36.76 -18.86
CA LYS A 16 7.07 37.16 -17.52
C LYS A 16 5.69 36.56 -17.23
N ILE A 17 5.61 35.65 -16.24
CA ILE A 17 4.34 35.16 -15.72
C ILE A 17 3.72 36.27 -14.86
N VAL A 18 2.67 36.88 -15.38
CA VAL A 18 1.91 37.92 -14.68
C VAL A 18 0.46 37.48 -14.54
N SER A 19 0.07 37.15 -13.31
CA SER A 19 -1.32 36.87 -12.94
C SER A 19 -1.97 38.14 -12.35
N LYS A 20 -3.27 38.31 -12.62
CA LYS A 20 -4.09 39.35 -11.99
C LYS A 20 -4.63 38.95 -10.62
N LEU A 21 -4.63 37.65 -10.29
CA LEU A 21 -5.27 37.08 -9.11
C LEU A 21 -4.28 36.58 -8.06
N VAL A 22 -3.07 36.19 -8.48
CA VAL A 22 -2.03 35.69 -7.60
C VAL A 22 -0.77 36.57 -7.73
N PRO A 23 -0.28 37.16 -6.66
CA PRO A 23 0.96 37.92 -6.68
C PRO A 23 2.15 37.08 -7.21
N PRO A 24 3.04 37.65 -8.03
CA PRO A 24 4.17 36.92 -8.63
C PRO A 24 5.10 36.26 -7.62
N ASP A 25 5.26 36.85 -6.45
CA ASP A 25 6.11 36.43 -5.34
C ASP A 25 5.41 35.50 -4.35
N SER A 26 4.15 35.07 -4.64
CA SER A 26 3.42 34.11 -3.82
C SER A 26 4.20 32.81 -3.67
N PRO A 27 4.48 32.32 -2.45
CA PRO A 27 5.35 31.18 -2.25
C PRO A 27 4.71 29.86 -2.70
N ILE A 28 5.51 29.03 -3.38
CA ILE A 28 5.16 27.64 -3.77
C ILE A 28 5.91 26.62 -2.88
N GLY A 29 6.59 27.03 -1.90
CA GLY A 29 7.53 26.37 -1.03
C GLY A 29 8.59 27.38 -0.66
N ARG A 30 9.73 26.89 -0.15
CA ARG A 30 10.88 27.79 0.14
C ARG A 30 11.75 28.03 -1.08
N LEU A 31 11.60 27.21 -2.13
CA LEU A 31 12.51 27.16 -3.28
C LEU A 31 11.97 27.85 -4.53
N SER A 32 10.68 28.16 -4.58
CA SER A 32 10.05 28.76 -5.75
C SER A 32 8.85 29.61 -5.38
N VAL A 33 8.52 30.54 -6.30
CA VAL A 33 7.36 31.42 -6.21
C VAL A 33 6.42 31.19 -7.39
N PHE A 34 5.23 31.79 -7.37
CA PHE A 34 4.21 31.63 -8.40
C PHE A 34 4.72 31.98 -9.81
N SER A 35 5.51 33.03 -9.95
CA SER A 35 6.03 33.48 -11.24
C SER A 35 7.16 32.61 -11.82
N ASP A 36 7.63 31.61 -11.10
CA ASP A 36 8.64 30.68 -11.60
C ASP A 36 8.07 29.69 -12.61
N LEU A 37 8.82 29.45 -13.69
CA LEU A 37 8.49 28.41 -14.69
C LEU A 37 8.59 26.98 -14.14
N ILE A 38 9.31 26.82 -13.02
CA ILE A 38 9.43 25.54 -12.33
C ILE A 38 9.00 25.74 -10.87
N TRP A 39 7.86 25.19 -10.53
CA TRP A 39 7.44 25.11 -9.14
C TRP A 39 8.14 23.94 -8.44
N ASP A 40 8.78 24.22 -7.33
CA ASP A 40 9.63 23.27 -6.60
C ASP A 40 9.28 23.26 -5.11
N GLN A 41 8.69 22.18 -4.64
CA GLN A 41 8.39 21.89 -3.23
C GLN A 41 9.29 20.79 -2.66
N THR A 42 10.44 20.54 -3.23
CA THR A 42 11.35 19.46 -2.77
C THR A 42 11.87 19.69 -1.36
N ASP A 43 11.84 20.91 -0.87
CA ASP A 43 12.16 21.28 0.51
C ASP A 43 11.06 20.93 1.53
N LEU A 44 9.81 20.80 1.07
CA LEU A 44 8.68 20.38 1.91
C LEU A 44 8.53 18.86 1.96
N VAL A 45 9.25 18.14 1.11
CA VAL A 45 9.18 16.68 1.03
C VAL A 45 10.29 16.07 1.88
N GLU A 46 9.94 15.53 3.02
CA GLU A 46 10.89 14.90 3.94
C GLU A 46 11.57 13.66 3.34
N SER A 47 10.91 12.96 2.44
CA SER A 47 11.47 11.78 1.79
C SER A 47 11.88 12.04 0.36
N ARG A 48 13.15 11.77 0.07
CA ARG A 48 13.75 11.88 -1.28
C ARG A 48 13.09 10.95 -2.32
N THR A 49 12.32 9.97 -1.91
CA THR A 49 11.56 9.11 -2.83
C THR A 49 10.40 9.83 -3.50
N LEU A 50 9.88 10.89 -2.87
CA LEU A 50 8.75 11.67 -3.35
C LEU A 50 9.17 12.88 -4.21
N ILE A 51 10.45 13.14 -4.33
CA ILE A 51 11.02 14.33 -5.05
C ILE A 51 10.50 14.43 -6.49
N LYS A 52 10.31 13.31 -7.20
CA LYS A 52 9.82 13.35 -8.59
C LYS A 52 8.43 13.98 -8.74
N GLY A 53 7.60 13.87 -7.69
CA GLY A 53 6.25 14.45 -7.66
C GLY A 53 6.21 15.87 -7.08
N ALA A 54 7.31 16.38 -6.55
CA ALA A 54 7.36 17.66 -5.86
C ALA A 54 7.71 18.86 -6.78
N LYS A 55 7.84 18.62 -8.09
CA LYS A 55 8.18 19.67 -9.07
C LYS A 55 7.19 19.68 -10.22
N VAL A 56 6.81 20.87 -10.66
CA VAL A 56 6.03 21.11 -11.87
C VAL A 56 6.83 22.01 -12.80
N ASN A 57 7.13 21.55 -14.01
CA ASN A 57 7.78 22.35 -15.04
C ASN A 57 6.72 22.84 -16.04
N TRP A 58 6.29 24.07 -15.88
CA TRP A 58 5.25 24.70 -16.68
C TRP A 58 5.66 24.88 -18.14
N GLN A 59 6.91 25.25 -18.39
CA GLN A 59 7.43 25.38 -19.76
C GLN A 59 7.36 24.06 -20.51
N SER A 60 7.66 22.94 -19.84
CA SER A 60 7.56 21.60 -20.45
C SER A 60 6.11 21.17 -20.67
N ILE A 61 5.19 21.51 -19.75
CA ILE A 61 3.77 21.14 -19.83
C ILE A 61 3.07 21.87 -20.97
N PHE A 62 3.36 23.16 -21.16
CA PHE A 62 2.73 24.02 -22.15
C PHE A 62 3.62 24.31 -23.36
N SER A 63 4.69 23.57 -23.59
CA SER A 63 5.69 23.83 -24.64
C SER A 63 5.10 24.13 -26.02
N ASN A 64 3.98 23.47 -26.38
CA ASN A 64 3.36 23.60 -27.70
C ASN A 64 2.36 24.76 -27.80
N VAL A 65 1.88 25.31 -26.69
CA VAL A 65 0.74 26.24 -26.64
C VAL A 65 1.07 27.53 -25.89
N TRP A 66 2.25 27.62 -25.28
CA TRP A 66 2.61 28.75 -24.43
C TRP A 66 2.57 30.12 -25.16
N GLU A 67 3.09 30.15 -26.36
CA GLU A 67 3.16 31.43 -27.14
C GLU A 67 1.77 31.91 -27.58
N THR A 68 0.84 31.01 -27.84
CA THR A 68 -0.47 31.32 -28.41
C THR A 68 -1.58 31.43 -27.37
N HIS A 69 -1.50 30.65 -26.27
CA HIS A 69 -2.56 30.50 -25.24
C HIS A 69 -2.03 30.78 -23.84
N TYR A 70 -1.03 31.70 -23.71
CA TYR A 70 -0.40 31.93 -22.42
C TYR A 70 -1.37 32.42 -21.34
N LEU A 71 -2.43 33.16 -21.68
CA LEU A 71 -3.45 33.58 -20.70
C LEU A 71 -4.19 32.40 -20.07
N ILE A 72 -4.53 31.39 -20.86
CA ILE A 72 -5.17 30.16 -20.37
C ILE A 72 -4.13 29.35 -19.57
N ALA A 73 -2.88 29.30 -20.01
CA ALA A 73 -1.82 28.61 -19.27
C ALA A 73 -1.58 29.24 -17.88
N ILE A 74 -1.53 30.59 -17.79
CA ILE A 74 -1.47 31.28 -16.50
C ILE A 74 -2.69 30.99 -15.64
N SER A 75 -3.87 30.99 -16.23
CA SER A 75 -5.12 30.66 -15.51
C SER A 75 -5.10 29.24 -14.95
N ILE A 76 -4.48 28.28 -15.64
CA ILE A 76 -4.26 26.93 -15.11
C ILE A 76 -3.22 26.93 -13.97
N MET A 77 -2.22 27.81 -14.02
CA MET A 77 -1.30 28.02 -12.87
C MET A 77 -2.05 28.60 -11.66
N GLU A 78 -2.94 29.58 -11.87
CA GLU A 78 -3.80 30.15 -10.82
C GLU A 78 -4.70 29.07 -10.18
N TYR A 79 -5.33 28.24 -11.02
CA TYR A 79 -6.09 27.06 -10.57
C TYR A 79 -5.22 26.14 -9.73
N SER A 80 -4.03 25.81 -10.20
CA SER A 80 -3.12 24.89 -9.53
C SER A 80 -2.67 25.44 -8.18
N TYR A 81 -2.39 26.75 -8.12
CA TYR A 81 -2.08 27.46 -6.87
C TYR A 81 -3.25 27.38 -5.88
N ALA A 82 -4.48 27.64 -6.37
CA ALA A 82 -5.67 27.55 -5.55
C ALA A 82 -5.92 26.10 -5.04
N ARG A 83 -5.61 25.09 -5.85
CA ARG A 83 -5.69 23.67 -5.43
C ARG A 83 -4.72 23.32 -4.32
N LEU A 84 -3.53 23.92 -4.31
CA LEU A 84 -2.50 23.70 -3.28
C LEU A 84 -2.83 24.42 -1.96
N TYR A 85 -3.28 25.68 -2.04
CA TYR A 85 -3.31 26.55 -0.87
C TYR A 85 -4.72 27.03 -0.48
N HIS A 86 -5.68 26.94 -1.39
CA HIS A 86 -7.04 27.47 -1.20
C HIS A 86 -8.12 26.49 -1.67
N PRO A 87 -8.16 25.27 -1.12
CA PRO A 87 -9.15 24.27 -1.53
C PRO A 87 -10.58 24.77 -1.33
N ILE A 88 -11.50 24.33 -2.19
CA ILE A 88 -12.91 24.71 -2.15
C ILE A 88 -13.72 23.60 -1.49
N GLY A 89 -14.64 23.96 -0.58
CA GLY A 89 -15.51 23.03 0.13
C GLY A 89 -14.73 22.18 1.15
N GLU A 90 -15.15 20.93 1.33
CA GLU A 90 -14.48 19.95 2.22
C GLU A 90 -13.25 19.27 1.58
N ASN A 91 -12.82 19.77 0.44
CA ASN A 91 -11.65 19.20 -0.24
C ASN A 91 -10.38 19.57 0.51
N TYR A 92 -9.53 18.58 0.72
CA TYR A 92 -8.17 18.81 1.24
C TYR A 92 -7.28 19.42 0.16
N ALA A 93 -6.27 20.18 0.59
CA ALA A 93 -5.20 20.63 -0.29
C ALA A 93 -4.60 19.44 -1.03
N CYS A 94 -4.36 19.58 -2.33
CA CYS A 94 -3.78 18.50 -3.10
C CYS A 94 -2.25 18.57 -3.03
N ASP A 95 -1.58 17.46 -3.36
CA ASP A 95 -0.13 17.42 -3.50
C ASP A 95 0.33 17.94 -4.88
N MET A 96 1.60 18.31 -4.96
CA MET A 96 2.23 18.81 -6.20
C MET A 96 2.15 17.79 -7.35
N LYS A 97 2.14 16.50 -7.05
CA LYS A 97 1.99 15.42 -8.04
C LYS A 97 0.61 15.43 -8.67
N THR A 98 -0.43 15.67 -7.89
CA THR A 98 -1.80 15.84 -8.38
C THR A 98 -1.89 17.08 -9.29
N VAL A 99 -1.32 18.20 -8.87
CA VAL A 99 -1.22 19.40 -9.69
C VAL A 99 -0.53 19.09 -11.03
N GLN A 100 0.60 18.40 -11.01
CA GLN A 100 1.33 18.03 -12.22
C GLN A 100 0.46 17.19 -13.19
N HIS A 101 -0.33 16.26 -12.68
CA HIS A 101 -1.22 15.44 -13.48
C HIS A 101 -2.39 16.26 -14.05
N GLU A 102 -3.07 17.04 -13.21
CA GLU A 102 -4.18 17.89 -13.65
C GLU A 102 -3.72 18.93 -14.68
N ALA A 103 -2.57 19.58 -14.46
CA ALA A 103 -1.97 20.52 -15.40
C ALA A 103 -1.72 19.88 -16.78
N ARG A 104 -1.20 18.65 -16.83
CA ARG A 104 -1.03 17.91 -18.09
C ARG A 104 -2.34 17.58 -18.77
N TYR A 105 -3.37 17.26 -18.01
CA TYR A 105 -4.71 16.99 -18.56
C TYR A 105 -5.33 18.24 -19.13
N LEU A 106 -5.18 19.37 -18.44
CA LEU A 106 -5.65 20.69 -18.90
C LEU A 106 -4.83 21.21 -20.07
N ALA A 107 -3.51 20.98 -20.11
CA ALA A 107 -2.68 21.34 -21.27
C ALA A 107 -3.17 20.68 -22.57
N LEU A 108 -3.64 19.43 -22.48
CA LEU A 108 -4.23 18.74 -23.62
C LEU A 108 -5.53 19.42 -24.11
N PHE A 109 -6.30 19.97 -23.18
CA PHE A 109 -7.48 20.79 -23.53
C PHE A 109 -7.05 22.10 -24.23
N VAL A 110 -5.99 22.73 -23.76
CA VAL A 110 -5.44 23.95 -24.42
C VAL A 110 -4.94 23.64 -25.83
N GLU A 111 -4.29 22.49 -26.08
CA GLU A 111 -3.93 22.04 -27.42
C GLU A 111 -5.17 21.91 -28.34
N TYR A 112 -6.28 21.39 -27.81
CA TYR A 112 -7.54 21.33 -28.55
C TYR A 112 -8.07 22.73 -28.85
N LEU A 113 -8.10 23.65 -27.87
CA LEU A 113 -8.53 25.04 -28.07
C LEU A 113 -7.68 25.75 -29.12
N GLN A 114 -6.37 25.53 -29.14
CA GLN A 114 -5.46 26.04 -30.16
C GLN A 114 -5.87 25.56 -31.56
N SER A 115 -6.20 24.28 -31.70
CA SER A 115 -6.66 23.73 -32.98
C SER A 115 -7.98 24.34 -33.47
N ARG A 116 -8.79 24.84 -32.55
CA ARG A 116 -10.08 25.51 -32.80
C ARG A 116 -9.98 27.04 -32.84
N LYS A 117 -8.80 27.59 -32.58
CA LYS A 117 -8.53 29.05 -32.49
C LYS A 117 -9.39 29.74 -31.42
N ILE A 118 -9.62 29.11 -30.28
CA ILE A 118 -10.35 29.64 -29.13
C ILE A 118 -9.31 30.13 -28.10
N PHE A 119 -9.20 31.44 -27.88
CA PHE A 119 -8.13 32.06 -27.09
C PHE A 119 -8.54 32.48 -25.67
N GLU A 120 -9.85 32.47 -25.38
CA GLU A 120 -10.39 32.90 -24.09
C GLU A 120 -11.34 31.86 -23.50
N GLY A 121 -11.28 31.67 -22.19
CA GLY A 121 -12.16 30.72 -21.47
C GLY A 121 -13.64 31.05 -21.59
N ALA A 122 -14.00 32.31 -21.65
CA ALA A 122 -15.38 32.78 -21.79
C ALA A 122 -16.03 32.43 -23.14
N ASN A 123 -15.23 32.20 -24.18
CA ASN A 123 -15.70 31.88 -25.52
C ASN A 123 -15.93 30.40 -25.77
N ILE A 124 -15.70 29.57 -24.76
CA ILE A 124 -15.90 28.12 -24.85
C ILE A 124 -17.38 27.79 -24.68
N SER A 125 -17.96 27.14 -25.68
CA SER A 125 -19.37 26.71 -25.70
C SER A 125 -19.55 25.25 -25.25
N HIS A 126 -20.79 24.84 -24.98
CA HIS A 126 -21.13 23.44 -24.76
C HIS A 126 -20.73 22.53 -25.91
N HIS A 127 -20.84 23.05 -27.13
CA HIS A 127 -20.48 22.32 -28.36
C HIS A 127 -18.96 22.05 -28.39
N ASP A 128 -18.13 23.01 -28.00
CA ASP A 128 -16.68 22.83 -27.95
C ASP A 128 -16.28 21.76 -26.95
N ILE A 129 -17.00 21.64 -25.81
CA ILE A 129 -16.76 20.56 -24.85
C ILE A 129 -17.15 19.19 -25.41
N GLN A 130 -18.27 19.10 -26.15
CA GLN A 130 -18.70 17.87 -26.81
C GLN A 130 -17.72 17.43 -27.90
N ASP A 131 -17.28 18.40 -28.71
CA ASP A 131 -16.25 18.16 -29.72
C ASP A 131 -14.92 17.75 -29.10
N TYR A 132 -14.53 18.34 -27.96
CA TYR A 132 -13.35 17.93 -27.22
C TYR A 132 -13.44 16.48 -26.74
N VAL A 133 -14.59 16.06 -26.23
CA VAL A 133 -14.84 14.65 -25.86
C VAL A 133 -14.65 13.75 -27.07
N SER A 134 -15.26 14.10 -28.21
CA SER A 134 -15.15 13.35 -29.46
C SER A 134 -13.70 13.29 -29.95
N TRP A 135 -12.99 14.41 -29.85
CA TRP A 135 -11.58 14.52 -30.19
C TRP A 135 -10.70 13.63 -29.28
N LEU A 136 -10.97 13.60 -27.97
CA LEU A 136 -10.28 12.70 -27.03
C LEU A 136 -10.51 11.21 -27.36
N ILE A 137 -11.76 10.83 -27.65
CA ILE A 137 -12.13 9.44 -27.97
C ILE A 137 -11.44 8.99 -29.26
N ASN A 138 -11.39 9.88 -30.28
CA ASN A 138 -10.83 9.58 -31.58
C ASN A 138 -9.29 9.81 -31.63
N ARG A 139 -8.70 10.44 -30.64
CA ARG A 139 -7.26 10.64 -30.58
C ARG A 139 -6.58 9.30 -30.39
N ARG A 140 -6.13 8.72 -31.50
CA ARG A 140 -5.26 7.54 -31.51
C ARG A 140 -4.05 7.86 -30.64
N GLY A 141 -3.84 7.05 -29.61
CA GLY A 141 -2.86 7.30 -28.56
C GLY A 141 -1.45 7.61 -29.05
N GLN A 142 -1.17 8.86 -29.28
CA GLN A 142 0.18 9.40 -29.24
C GLN A 142 0.57 9.48 -27.75
N ALA A 143 0.81 8.33 -27.15
CA ALA A 143 1.54 8.27 -25.91
C ALA A 143 2.99 8.64 -26.24
N LEU A 144 3.47 9.72 -25.65
CA LEU A 144 4.87 10.12 -25.61
C LEU A 144 5.84 8.92 -25.80
N GLY A 145 6.34 8.73 -27.02
CA GLY A 145 7.48 7.84 -27.32
C GLY A 145 7.23 6.33 -27.29
N LYS A 146 6.01 5.82 -27.17
CA LYS A 146 5.71 4.37 -27.17
C LYS A 146 4.63 4.03 -28.19
N ARG A 147 4.92 2.97 -28.95
CA ARG A 147 4.16 2.31 -30.03
C ARG A 147 2.67 2.72 -30.12
N ILE A 148 2.31 3.22 -31.30
CA ILE A 148 0.93 3.54 -31.75
C ILE A 148 0.04 2.30 -31.49
N LYS A 149 -0.86 2.39 -30.50
CA LYS A 149 -2.00 1.49 -30.40
C LYS A 149 -3.09 1.99 -31.33
N THR A 150 -3.57 1.12 -32.20
CA THR A 150 -4.57 1.38 -33.23
C THR A 150 -6.02 1.43 -32.71
N GLU A 151 -6.23 1.34 -31.39
CA GLU A 151 -7.53 1.29 -30.75
C GLU A 151 -7.98 2.67 -30.25
N ALA A 152 -9.30 2.87 -30.18
CA ALA A 152 -9.90 4.05 -29.56
C ALA A 152 -9.41 4.25 -28.13
N ALA A 153 -9.39 5.51 -27.67
CA ALA A 153 -8.94 5.80 -26.31
C ALA A 153 -9.86 5.15 -25.27
N ASP A 154 -9.24 4.57 -24.22
CA ASP A 154 -9.96 4.04 -23.06
C ASP A 154 -10.82 5.14 -22.41
N LEU A 155 -12.09 4.86 -22.16
CA LEU A 155 -13.02 5.82 -21.57
C LEU A 155 -12.59 6.28 -20.16
N ASP A 156 -11.90 5.45 -19.38
CA ASP A 156 -11.31 5.88 -18.11
C ASP A 156 -10.21 6.94 -18.33
N TRP A 157 -9.43 6.81 -19.40
CA TRP A 157 -8.45 7.82 -19.81
C TRP A 157 -9.11 9.13 -20.22
N VAL A 158 -10.26 9.10 -20.87
CA VAL A 158 -11.07 10.29 -21.19
C VAL A 158 -11.69 10.89 -19.93
N ASP A 159 -12.27 10.07 -19.05
CA ASP A 159 -12.97 10.49 -17.83
C ASP A 159 -12.07 11.33 -16.89
N VAL A 160 -10.82 10.92 -16.69
CA VAL A 160 -9.92 11.70 -15.82
C VAL A 160 -9.59 13.09 -16.38
N ARG A 161 -9.62 13.29 -17.69
CA ARG A 161 -9.39 14.59 -18.33
C ARG A 161 -10.62 15.48 -18.24
N ILE A 162 -11.78 14.90 -18.40
CA ILE A 162 -13.05 15.62 -18.19
C ILE A 162 -13.21 16.02 -16.72
N ARG A 163 -12.84 15.16 -15.78
CA ARG A 163 -12.83 15.51 -14.35
C ARG A 163 -11.86 16.63 -14.01
N ALA A 164 -10.68 16.67 -14.63
CA ALA A 164 -9.76 17.79 -14.45
C ALA A 164 -10.38 19.11 -14.95
N LEU A 165 -11.11 19.06 -16.06
CA LEU A 165 -11.83 20.22 -16.59
C LEU A 165 -13.01 20.63 -15.69
N GLN A 166 -13.75 19.68 -15.13
CA GLN A 166 -14.80 19.93 -14.13
C GLN A 166 -14.24 20.51 -12.84
N SER A 167 -13.08 20.02 -12.41
CA SER A 167 -12.35 20.58 -11.26
C SER A 167 -11.92 22.02 -11.54
N TYR A 168 -11.37 22.30 -12.71
CA TYR A 168 -11.03 23.66 -13.13
C TYR A 168 -12.27 24.59 -13.11
N TYR A 169 -13.40 24.14 -13.65
CA TYR A 169 -14.66 24.87 -13.61
C TYR A 169 -15.10 25.22 -12.18
N SER A 170 -14.93 24.30 -11.23
CA SER A 170 -15.31 24.55 -9.83
C SER A 170 -14.52 25.72 -9.20
N TYR A 171 -13.36 26.07 -9.75
CA TYR A 171 -12.51 27.17 -9.31
C TYR A 171 -12.68 28.47 -10.11
N ASN A 172 -13.77 28.63 -10.87
CA ASN A 172 -14.01 29.79 -11.74
C ASN A 172 -13.81 31.18 -11.09
N LYS A 173 -14.09 31.28 -9.79
CA LYS A 173 -13.90 32.54 -9.03
C LYS A 173 -12.43 32.83 -8.67
N ARG A 174 -11.54 31.90 -8.97
CA ARG A 174 -10.11 31.96 -8.60
C ARG A 174 -9.17 31.84 -9.80
N VAL A 175 -9.71 32.00 -10.99
CA VAL A 175 -8.97 31.91 -12.25
C VAL A 175 -9.29 33.09 -13.14
N SER A 176 -8.30 33.56 -13.91
CA SER A 176 -8.44 34.73 -14.82
C SER A 176 -9.15 34.39 -16.13
N GLN A 177 -9.17 33.12 -16.51
CA GLN A 177 -9.87 32.62 -17.72
C GLN A 177 -10.92 31.56 -17.33
N PRO A 178 -12.05 31.97 -16.68
CA PRO A 178 -13.05 31.02 -16.21
C PRO A 178 -13.81 30.36 -17.37
N LEU A 179 -14.26 29.13 -17.14
CA LEU A 179 -15.26 28.50 -18.01
C LEU A 179 -16.66 28.99 -17.60
N LEU A 180 -17.43 29.52 -18.53
CA LEU A 180 -18.78 29.99 -18.24
C LEU A 180 -19.81 28.86 -18.20
N ILE A 181 -19.43 27.68 -18.68
CA ILE A 181 -20.29 26.51 -18.79
C ILE A 181 -19.75 25.34 -17.98
N SER A 182 -20.66 24.56 -17.39
CA SER A 182 -20.26 23.35 -16.67
C SER A 182 -19.93 22.21 -17.64
N PRO A 183 -18.70 21.69 -17.66
CA PRO A 183 -18.34 20.60 -18.56
C PRO A 183 -19.21 19.37 -18.33
N LEU A 184 -19.91 18.91 -19.37
CA LEU A 184 -20.87 17.80 -19.35
C LEU A 184 -21.92 17.89 -18.23
N HIS A 185 -22.32 19.10 -17.82
CA HIS A 185 -23.22 19.34 -16.70
C HIS A 185 -22.80 18.62 -15.39
N GLY A 186 -21.52 18.47 -15.17
CA GLY A 186 -20.97 17.76 -14.02
C GLY A 186 -21.03 16.22 -14.11
N HIS A 187 -21.53 15.67 -15.22
CA HIS A 187 -21.63 14.21 -15.40
C HIS A 187 -20.29 13.59 -15.78
N SER A 188 -20.04 12.35 -15.34
CA SER A 188 -18.93 11.54 -15.85
C SER A 188 -19.13 11.23 -17.34
N ILE A 189 -18.03 10.94 -18.05
CA ILE A 189 -18.09 10.55 -19.46
C ILE A 189 -19.00 9.33 -19.67
N PHE A 190 -19.02 8.39 -18.74
CA PHE A 190 -19.85 7.20 -18.82
C PHE A 190 -21.35 7.54 -18.80
N LYS A 191 -21.76 8.40 -17.87
CA LYS A 191 -23.15 8.87 -17.77
C LYS A 191 -23.54 9.69 -19.01
N TYR A 192 -22.62 10.55 -19.46
CA TYR A 192 -22.84 11.37 -20.65
C TYR A 192 -23.08 10.52 -21.91
N LEU A 193 -22.29 9.45 -22.10
CA LEU A 193 -22.43 8.54 -23.25
C LEU A 193 -23.50 7.47 -23.06
N GLY A 194 -24.27 7.47 -21.96
CA GLY A 194 -25.22 6.41 -21.64
C GLY A 194 -24.60 5.03 -21.45
N LYS A 195 -23.28 4.97 -21.23
CA LYS A 195 -22.54 3.74 -21.00
C LYS A 195 -22.43 3.47 -19.51
N LYS A 196 -22.70 2.24 -19.09
CA LYS A 196 -22.29 1.81 -17.75
C LYS A 196 -20.76 1.79 -17.75
N ARG A 197 -20.14 2.42 -16.72
CA ARG A 197 -18.74 2.13 -16.43
C ARG A 197 -18.70 0.62 -16.25
N GLN A 198 -18.04 -0.07 -17.19
CA GLN A 198 -17.76 -1.48 -16.99
C GLN A 198 -17.15 -1.52 -15.61
N GLY A 199 -17.86 -2.16 -14.66
CA GLY A 199 -17.39 -2.21 -13.29
C GLY A 199 -15.96 -2.58 -13.39
N THR A 200 -15.08 -1.84 -12.70
CA THR A 200 -13.65 -2.09 -12.78
C THR A 200 -13.48 -3.59 -12.64
N GLU A 201 -13.42 -4.27 -13.81
CA GLU A 201 -12.99 -5.65 -13.84
C GLU A 201 -11.79 -5.66 -12.93
N GLU A 202 -11.78 -6.57 -12.02
CA GLU A 202 -10.78 -6.79 -11.00
C GLU A 202 -9.52 -5.95 -11.19
N ASN A 203 -9.18 -5.16 -10.20
CA ASN A 203 -7.97 -4.34 -10.16
C ASN A 203 -6.95 -4.76 -11.22
N ARG A 204 -6.66 -3.91 -12.21
CA ARG A 204 -5.77 -4.17 -13.38
C ARG A 204 -4.38 -4.74 -13.03
N THR A 205 -4.05 -4.86 -11.74
CA THR A 205 -2.83 -5.52 -11.27
C THR A 205 -3.10 -7.01 -11.12
N PRO A 206 -2.52 -7.89 -11.93
CA PRO A 206 -2.75 -9.33 -11.81
C PRO A 206 -2.20 -9.89 -10.50
N LEU A 207 -2.84 -10.92 -9.97
CA LEU A 207 -2.30 -11.73 -8.88
C LEU A 207 -1.10 -12.52 -9.39
N ILE A 208 -0.09 -12.73 -8.55
CA ILE A 208 1.01 -13.63 -8.87
C ILE A 208 0.46 -15.06 -8.82
N PRO A 209 0.61 -15.86 -9.91
CA PRO A 209 0.14 -17.24 -9.93
C PRO A 209 0.73 -18.06 -8.78
N LYS A 210 -0.05 -19.02 -8.26
CA LYS A 210 0.33 -19.79 -7.06
C LYS A 210 1.72 -20.41 -7.17
N ASP A 211 2.00 -21.10 -8.25
CA ASP A 211 3.28 -21.84 -8.42
C ASP A 211 4.47 -20.89 -8.55
N VAL A 212 4.26 -19.70 -9.17
CA VAL A 212 5.28 -18.64 -9.24
C VAL A 212 5.51 -18.05 -7.86
N TRP A 213 4.42 -17.71 -7.14
CA TRP A 213 4.49 -17.15 -5.80
C TRP A 213 5.21 -18.07 -4.82
N ASP A 214 4.81 -19.34 -4.79
CA ASP A 214 5.33 -20.29 -3.82
C ASP A 214 6.85 -20.47 -4.02
N ARG A 215 7.31 -20.67 -5.26
CA ARG A 215 8.77 -20.79 -5.55
C ARG A 215 9.52 -19.47 -5.30
N PHE A 216 8.95 -18.35 -5.71
CA PHE A 216 9.56 -17.04 -5.54
C PHE A 216 9.75 -16.68 -4.05
N LEU A 217 8.73 -16.95 -3.25
CA LEU A 217 8.78 -16.68 -1.82
C LEU A 217 9.64 -17.70 -1.06
N CYS A 218 9.55 -18.99 -1.36
CA CYS A 218 10.42 -20.01 -0.77
C CYS A 218 11.89 -19.73 -1.01
N ALA A 219 12.26 -19.39 -2.27
CA ALA A 219 13.62 -19.00 -2.57
C ALA A 219 14.09 -17.79 -1.74
N ALA A 220 13.25 -16.77 -1.61
CA ALA A 220 13.59 -15.58 -0.84
C ALA A 220 13.71 -15.89 0.67
N LEU A 221 12.87 -16.76 1.21
CA LEU A 221 12.95 -17.22 2.60
C LEU A 221 14.23 -18.02 2.86
N ASP A 222 14.60 -18.93 1.95
CA ASP A 222 15.82 -19.71 2.07
C ASP A 222 17.07 -18.80 2.09
N TYR A 223 17.08 -17.76 1.25
CA TYR A 223 18.14 -16.74 1.31
C TYR A 223 18.19 -16.00 2.65
N VAL A 224 17.04 -15.66 3.21
CA VAL A 224 16.97 -14.90 4.47
C VAL A 224 17.28 -15.78 5.68
N GLU A 225 16.77 -17.01 5.72
CA GLU A 225 16.82 -17.85 6.91
C GLU A 225 18.07 -18.75 6.96
N TYR A 226 18.57 -19.19 5.79
CA TYR A 226 19.66 -20.20 5.75
C TYR A 226 20.95 -19.67 5.14
N PHE A 227 20.90 -18.87 4.06
CA PHE A 227 22.12 -18.49 3.32
C PHE A 227 22.68 -17.12 3.72
N SER A 228 21.91 -16.33 4.47
CA SER A 228 22.27 -14.96 4.79
C SER A 228 23.55 -14.83 5.61
N ASP A 229 23.77 -15.70 6.58
CA ASP A 229 24.95 -15.62 7.46
C ASP A 229 26.25 -15.92 6.70
N ASP A 230 26.24 -16.89 5.78
CA ASP A 230 27.39 -17.21 4.93
C ASP A 230 27.74 -16.05 3.99
N ILE A 231 26.72 -15.43 3.39
CA ILE A 231 26.87 -14.28 2.49
C ILE A 231 27.41 -13.06 3.25
N LEU A 232 26.89 -12.80 4.47
CA LEU A 232 27.34 -11.71 5.34
C LEU A 232 28.76 -11.95 5.86
N ALA A 233 29.14 -13.20 6.14
CA ALA A 233 30.51 -13.55 6.51
C ALA A 233 31.48 -13.22 5.37
N GLY A 234 31.13 -13.59 4.13
CA GLY A 234 31.90 -13.21 2.93
C GLY A 234 31.99 -11.68 2.77
N GLN A 235 30.89 -10.94 2.98
CA GLN A 235 30.91 -9.48 2.94
C GLN A 235 31.87 -8.89 3.99
N SER A 236 31.86 -9.43 5.21
CA SER A 236 32.71 -8.97 6.29
C SER A 236 34.21 -9.10 5.97
N VAL A 237 34.60 -10.15 5.24
CA VAL A 237 35.98 -10.31 4.74
C VAL A 237 36.34 -9.16 3.80
N ILE A 238 35.47 -8.85 2.83
CA ILE A 238 35.72 -7.74 1.89
C ILE A 238 35.81 -6.40 2.63
N GLU A 239 34.92 -6.15 3.59
CA GLU A 239 34.91 -4.91 4.37
C GLU A 239 36.16 -4.76 5.25
N ASN A 240 36.65 -5.83 5.87
CA ASN A 240 37.88 -5.81 6.64
C ASN A 240 39.11 -5.48 5.78
N ILE A 241 39.18 -6.06 4.59
CA ILE A 241 40.26 -5.76 3.63
C ILE A 241 40.19 -4.30 3.19
N ARG A 242 38.99 -3.77 2.93
CA ARG A 242 38.81 -2.37 2.59
C ARG A 242 39.26 -1.43 3.71
N LYS A 243 38.97 -1.76 4.96
CA LYS A 243 39.35 -0.92 6.10
C LYS A 243 40.86 -0.93 6.38
N ASN A 244 41.49 -2.11 6.28
CA ASN A 244 42.84 -2.32 6.78
C ASN A 244 43.89 -2.24 5.67
N VAL A 245 43.58 -2.60 4.44
CA VAL A 245 44.55 -2.75 3.37
C VAL A 245 44.50 -1.58 2.36
N LEU A 246 43.32 -1.10 1.97
CA LEU A 246 43.16 0.00 1.01
C LEU A 246 43.77 1.35 1.46
N PRO A 247 43.73 1.77 2.74
CA PRO A 247 44.35 3.01 3.17
C PRO A 247 45.86 3.03 2.95
N VAL A 248 46.49 1.85 3.02
CA VAL A 248 47.95 1.68 2.78
C VAL A 248 48.26 1.70 1.29
N ALA A 249 47.35 1.19 0.47
CA ALA A 249 47.49 1.08 -0.97
C ALA A 249 46.99 2.33 -1.74
N SER A 250 46.40 3.33 -1.07
CA SER A 250 45.73 4.51 -1.68
C SER A 250 46.63 5.46 -2.48
N LYS A 251 47.95 5.22 -2.47
CA LYS A 251 48.89 5.90 -3.37
C LYS A 251 48.98 5.31 -4.77
N ALA A 252 48.33 4.17 -5.04
CA ALA A 252 48.26 3.54 -6.36
C ALA A 252 46.95 3.87 -7.03
N LYS A 253 46.99 4.25 -8.31
CA LYS A 253 45.83 4.65 -9.13
C LYS A 253 44.72 3.56 -9.10
N ASN A 254 43.46 3.97 -9.19
CA ASN A 254 42.20 3.21 -9.04
C ASN A 254 42.16 1.78 -9.66
N PHE A 255 42.91 1.54 -10.72
CA PHE A 255 43.00 0.24 -11.39
C PHE A 255 43.78 -0.82 -10.57
N ALA A 256 44.79 -0.40 -9.84
CA ALA A 256 45.60 -1.31 -9.00
C ALA A 256 44.82 -1.76 -7.74
N ALA A 257 43.90 -0.93 -7.22
CA ALA A 257 43.10 -1.25 -6.03
C ALA A 257 42.09 -2.40 -6.29
N ASN A 258 41.45 -2.45 -7.46
CA ASN A 258 40.52 -3.52 -7.82
C ASN A 258 41.27 -4.86 -8.00
N ASN A 259 42.39 -4.84 -8.68
CA ASN A 259 43.21 -6.05 -8.89
C ASN A 259 43.85 -6.53 -7.58
N PHE A 260 44.30 -5.61 -6.73
CA PHE A 260 44.85 -5.94 -5.41
C PHE A 260 43.80 -6.58 -4.52
N THR A 261 42.61 -6.01 -4.43
CA THR A 261 41.51 -6.57 -3.64
C THR A 261 41.12 -7.96 -4.12
N THR A 262 41.04 -8.22 -5.42
CA THR A 262 40.72 -9.54 -5.95
C THR A 262 41.83 -10.55 -5.60
N ARG A 263 43.09 -10.16 -5.68
CA ARG A 263 44.25 -11.02 -5.36
C ARG A 263 44.31 -11.40 -3.89
N GLU A 264 44.08 -10.45 -2.99
CA GLU A 264 44.17 -10.67 -1.53
C GLU A 264 42.87 -11.33 -1.00
N VAL A 265 41.69 -10.99 -1.53
CA VAL A 265 40.42 -11.51 -1.04
C VAL A 265 40.17 -12.95 -1.49
N LYS A 266 40.57 -13.32 -2.70
CA LYS A 266 40.27 -14.64 -3.28
C LYS A 266 40.79 -15.82 -2.42
N PRO A 267 42.02 -15.83 -1.90
CA PRO A 267 42.46 -16.91 -1.03
C PRO A 267 41.68 -17.04 0.27
N ILE A 268 41.29 -15.88 0.86
CA ILE A 268 40.53 -15.84 2.11
C ILE A 268 39.11 -16.33 1.88
N LEU A 269 38.46 -15.91 0.76
CA LEU A 269 37.13 -16.40 0.42
C LEU A 269 37.12 -17.89 0.11
N ASN A 270 38.14 -18.40 -0.58
CA ASN A 270 38.28 -19.84 -0.87
C ASN A 270 38.50 -20.70 0.36
N ALA A 271 38.99 -20.11 1.46
CA ALA A 271 39.19 -20.80 2.75
C ALA A 271 37.86 -20.98 3.51
N ILE A 272 36.81 -20.27 3.15
CA ILE A 272 35.45 -20.47 3.69
C ILE A 272 34.85 -21.69 3.02
N VAL A 273 34.73 -22.80 3.73
CA VAL A 273 34.24 -24.09 3.20
C VAL A 273 33.07 -24.66 3.99
N ASP A 274 32.77 -24.08 5.14
CA ASP A 274 31.62 -24.47 5.99
C ASP A 274 30.42 -23.59 5.66
N PHE A 275 29.55 -24.13 4.80
CA PHE A 275 28.35 -23.45 4.32
C PHE A 275 27.10 -24.12 4.88
N SER A 276 26.09 -23.31 5.10
CA SER A 276 24.77 -23.74 5.59
C SER A 276 24.16 -24.82 4.69
N ILE A 277 23.38 -25.69 5.32
CA ILE A 277 22.66 -26.75 4.60
C ILE A 277 21.43 -26.16 3.89
N ASN A 278 21.28 -26.45 2.63
CA ASN A 278 20.06 -26.11 1.88
C ASN A 278 18.91 -27.02 2.35
N PRO A 279 17.81 -26.47 2.89
CA PRO A 279 16.73 -27.25 3.47
C PRO A 279 16.03 -28.17 2.44
N ASN A 280 16.04 -27.78 1.17
CA ASN A 280 15.39 -28.56 0.11
C ASN A 280 16.22 -29.74 -0.39
N SER A 281 17.54 -29.66 -0.33
CA SER A 281 18.45 -30.70 -0.87
C SER A 281 19.16 -31.50 0.24
N GLY A 282 19.20 -31.01 1.46
CA GLY A 282 19.92 -31.63 2.59
C GLY A 282 21.45 -31.57 2.48
N ILE A 283 21.99 -30.81 1.51
CA ILE A 283 23.45 -30.63 1.32
C ILE A 283 23.79 -29.14 1.45
N ALA A 284 25.09 -28.85 1.65
CA ALA A 284 25.56 -27.47 1.67
C ALA A 284 25.14 -26.74 0.37
N TRP A 285 24.54 -25.54 0.52
CA TRP A 285 24.03 -24.79 -0.63
C TRP A 285 25.15 -24.32 -1.57
N ARG A 286 26.37 -24.31 -1.09
CA ARG A 286 27.58 -23.90 -1.80
C ARG A 286 28.78 -24.69 -1.29
N LYS A 287 29.80 -24.84 -2.11
CA LYS A 287 31.06 -25.51 -1.70
C LYS A 287 32.17 -24.51 -1.38
N THR A 288 32.23 -23.39 -2.10
CA THR A 288 33.21 -22.34 -1.93
C THR A 288 32.76 -21.07 -2.65
N TRP A 289 33.37 -19.93 -2.33
CA TRP A 289 33.26 -18.70 -3.10
C TRP A 289 34.26 -18.76 -4.28
N ALA A 290 33.76 -18.77 -5.52
CA ALA A 290 34.64 -18.83 -6.70
C ALA A 290 35.51 -17.56 -6.83
N ASN A 291 34.94 -16.40 -6.56
CA ASN A 291 35.60 -15.10 -6.63
C ASN A 291 34.73 -14.00 -6.00
N VAL A 292 35.23 -12.77 -6.03
CA VAL A 292 34.52 -11.59 -5.46
C VAL A 292 33.19 -11.28 -6.22
N GLU A 293 33.15 -11.52 -7.51
CA GLU A 293 31.94 -11.27 -8.32
C GLU A 293 30.84 -12.30 -8.00
N ASP A 294 31.24 -13.52 -7.69
CA ASP A 294 30.33 -14.57 -7.23
C ASP A 294 29.68 -14.20 -5.90
N LEU A 295 30.46 -13.76 -4.92
CA LEU A 295 29.93 -13.23 -3.65
C LEU A 295 29.08 -11.97 -3.88
N ARG A 296 29.49 -11.09 -4.79
CA ARG A 296 28.71 -9.90 -5.17
C ARG A 296 27.37 -10.29 -5.74
N PHE A 297 27.30 -11.28 -6.61
CA PHE A 297 26.05 -11.79 -7.16
C PHE A 297 25.09 -12.22 -6.04
N GLU A 298 25.60 -12.99 -5.08
CA GLU A 298 24.80 -13.46 -3.94
C GLU A 298 24.40 -12.34 -2.97
N LEU A 299 25.25 -11.35 -2.74
CA LEU A 299 24.90 -10.17 -1.95
C LEU A 299 23.74 -9.38 -2.55
N PHE A 300 23.73 -9.20 -3.88
CA PHE A 300 22.58 -8.56 -4.55
C PHE A 300 21.34 -9.45 -4.51
N THR A 301 21.50 -10.76 -4.65
CA THR A 301 20.39 -11.71 -4.57
C THR A 301 19.78 -11.71 -3.18
N LEU A 302 20.59 -11.70 -2.13
CA LEU A 302 20.13 -11.60 -0.74
C LEU A 302 19.43 -10.26 -0.45
N TYR A 303 19.96 -9.14 -0.95
CA TYR A 303 19.30 -7.84 -0.82
C TYR A 303 17.92 -7.84 -1.48
N GLU A 304 17.82 -8.38 -2.69
CA GLU A 304 16.58 -8.49 -3.44
C GLU A 304 15.62 -9.49 -2.76
N ALA A 305 16.13 -10.62 -2.23
CA ALA A 305 15.36 -11.58 -1.44
C ALA A 305 14.74 -10.96 -0.19
N CYS A 306 15.49 -10.16 0.55
CA CYS A 306 14.96 -9.44 1.71
C CYS A 306 13.80 -8.50 1.31
N LEU A 307 13.92 -7.79 0.18
CA LEU A 307 12.83 -6.95 -0.32
C LEU A 307 11.60 -7.78 -0.70
N VAL A 308 11.80 -8.96 -1.29
CA VAL A 308 10.71 -9.90 -1.61
C VAL A 308 10.01 -10.35 -0.34
N VAL A 309 10.75 -10.82 0.67
CA VAL A 309 10.19 -11.28 1.96
C VAL A 309 9.37 -10.16 2.61
N VAL A 310 9.94 -8.95 2.72
CA VAL A 310 9.23 -7.82 3.33
C VAL A 310 7.98 -7.46 2.53
N SER A 311 8.04 -7.40 1.21
CA SER A 311 6.88 -7.01 0.38
C SER A 311 5.79 -8.08 0.32
N CYS A 312 6.18 -9.37 0.28
CA CYS A 312 5.24 -10.48 0.16
C CYS A 312 4.54 -10.84 1.48
N LEU A 313 5.20 -10.65 2.62
CA LEU A 313 4.68 -11.12 3.91
C LEU A 313 4.14 -10.00 4.81
N SER A 314 4.43 -8.73 4.53
CA SER A 314 3.91 -7.63 5.35
C SER A 314 2.66 -6.95 4.79
N GLY A 315 2.47 -6.99 3.49
CA GLY A 315 1.39 -6.25 2.83
C GLY A 315 1.53 -4.73 2.87
N ILE A 316 2.67 -4.19 3.27
CA ILE A 316 2.96 -2.74 3.31
C ILE A 316 2.89 -2.16 1.90
N ARG A 317 2.35 -0.93 1.73
CA ARG A 317 2.33 -0.27 0.42
C ARG A 317 3.74 0.10 -0.02
N GLU A 318 3.98 0.09 -1.34
CA GLU A 318 5.29 0.43 -1.94
C GLU A 318 5.83 1.80 -1.47
N SER A 319 4.95 2.79 -1.31
CA SER A 319 5.32 4.12 -0.81
C SER A 319 5.65 4.13 0.68
N GLU A 320 4.94 3.33 1.48
CA GLU A 320 5.18 3.18 2.91
C GLU A 320 6.44 2.35 3.17
N LEU A 321 6.68 1.31 2.36
CA LEU A 321 7.87 0.46 2.43
C LEU A 321 9.15 1.27 2.17
N ALA A 322 9.09 2.22 1.23
CA ALA A 322 10.19 3.14 0.95
C ALA A 322 10.54 4.07 2.13
N LEU A 323 9.61 4.23 3.09
CA LEU A 323 9.75 5.10 4.25
C LEU A 323 10.07 4.35 5.55
N ILE A 324 10.29 3.04 5.50
CA ILE A 324 10.79 2.28 6.65
C ILE A 324 12.20 2.77 6.98
N GLN A 325 12.42 3.14 8.24
CA GLN A 325 13.73 3.61 8.71
C GLN A 325 14.60 2.44 9.17
N VAL A 326 15.91 2.63 9.16
CA VAL A 326 16.90 1.62 9.56
C VAL A 326 16.79 1.20 11.04
N HIS A 327 16.09 1.98 11.85
CA HIS A 327 15.77 1.67 13.25
C HIS A 327 14.26 1.44 13.46
N GLY A 328 13.49 1.37 12.37
CA GLY A 328 12.04 1.27 12.41
C GLY A 328 11.52 -0.17 12.49
N PHE A 329 12.23 -1.09 13.12
CA PHE A 329 11.76 -2.46 13.36
C PHE A 329 12.20 -2.95 14.73
N GLN A 330 11.31 -3.66 15.42
CA GLN A 330 11.46 -4.01 16.83
C GLN A 330 10.98 -5.44 17.08
N GLU A 331 11.63 -6.09 18.05
CA GLU A 331 11.20 -7.34 18.66
C GLU A 331 10.76 -7.02 20.09
N GLN A 332 9.62 -7.52 20.50
CA GLN A 332 9.08 -7.38 21.84
C GLN A 332 8.69 -8.76 22.35
N THR A 333 9.05 -9.05 23.58
CA THR A 333 8.58 -10.26 24.26
C THR A 333 7.20 -9.98 24.83
N ASP A 334 6.24 -10.86 24.58
CA ASP A 334 4.88 -10.72 25.08
C ASP A 334 4.81 -10.92 26.60
N VAL A 335 3.65 -10.67 27.19
CA VAL A 335 3.38 -10.76 28.64
C VAL A 335 3.63 -12.19 29.18
N ASP A 336 3.53 -13.22 28.34
CA ASP A 336 3.84 -14.60 28.67
C ASP A 336 5.35 -14.90 28.87
N GLY A 337 6.22 -13.94 28.52
CA GLY A 337 7.69 -14.06 28.61
C GLY A 337 8.32 -15.01 27.58
N VAL A 338 7.53 -15.65 26.71
CA VAL A 338 7.95 -16.67 25.74
C VAL A 338 7.68 -16.22 24.31
N SER A 339 6.46 -15.72 24.04
CA SER A 339 6.04 -15.29 22.72
C SER A 339 6.71 -14.00 22.31
N LYS A 340 7.13 -13.93 21.04
CA LYS A 340 7.79 -12.75 20.47
C LYS A 340 6.92 -12.10 19.43
N ARG A 341 6.72 -10.80 19.56
CA ARG A 341 6.06 -9.96 18.57
C ARG A 341 7.09 -9.16 17.80
N TYR A 342 6.91 -9.10 16.50
CA TYR A 342 7.77 -8.33 15.61
C TYR A 342 6.97 -7.21 14.97
N THR A 343 7.51 -6.00 14.98
CA THR A 343 6.87 -4.84 14.41
C THR A 343 7.79 -4.12 13.44
N VAL A 344 7.21 -3.57 12.38
CA VAL A 344 7.87 -2.66 11.45
C VAL A 344 7.12 -1.34 11.43
N ILE A 345 7.86 -0.27 11.60
CA ILE A 345 7.34 1.09 11.63
C ILE A 345 7.60 1.74 10.29
N SER A 346 6.55 2.19 9.66
CA SER A 346 6.60 2.98 8.43
C SER A 346 5.82 4.29 8.57
N ARG A 347 5.79 5.11 7.53
CA ARG A 347 5.04 6.37 7.51
C ARG A 347 4.11 6.42 6.31
N MET A 348 2.92 6.95 6.51
CA MET A 348 2.01 7.31 5.45
C MET A 348 2.04 8.83 5.30
N VAL A 349 2.53 9.28 4.15
CA VAL A 349 2.53 10.70 3.79
C VAL A 349 1.55 10.89 2.64
N LYS A 350 0.46 11.61 2.88
CA LYS A 350 -0.55 11.92 1.86
C LYS A 350 -1.16 13.30 2.13
N GLY A 351 -0.84 14.28 1.29
CA GLY A 351 -1.20 15.68 1.54
C GLY A 351 -0.60 16.14 2.87
N ASP A 352 -1.40 16.79 3.69
CA ASP A 352 -0.99 17.27 5.03
C ASP A 352 -0.98 16.16 6.10
N ILE A 353 -1.31 14.91 5.73
CA ILE A 353 -1.34 13.79 6.67
C ILE A 353 0.02 13.11 6.67
N ASP A 354 0.75 13.27 7.77
CA ASP A 354 1.93 12.48 8.10
C ASP A 354 1.61 11.62 9.32
N ARG A 355 1.49 10.34 9.11
CA ARG A 355 1.11 9.39 10.15
C ARG A 355 2.08 8.22 10.20
N GLN A 356 2.58 7.96 11.40
CA GLN A 356 3.32 6.74 11.69
C GLN A 356 2.38 5.54 11.65
N LEU A 357 2.82 4.47 10.97
CA LEU A 357 2.11 3.20 10.86
C LEU A 357 2.96 2.09 11.47
N ILE A 358 2.38 1.39 12.43
CA ILE A 358 2.99 0.21 13.04
C ILE A 358 2.38 -1.03 12.37
N TRP A 359 3.23 -1.90 11.82
CA TRP A 359 2.85 -3.14 11.17
C TRP A 359 3.33 -4.32 12.01
N GLU A 360 2.42 -5.16 12.45
CA GLU A 360 2.79 -6.46 13.01
C GLU A 360 3.23 -7.38 11.87
N VAL A 361 4.38 -8.02 12.03
CA VAL A 361 4.99 -8.85 10.99
C VAL A 361 5.50 -10.16 11.60
N ASN A 362 5.76 -11.14 10.74
CA ASN A 362 6.38 -12.38 11.17
C ASN A 362 7.91 -12.26 11.29
N ARG A 363 8.53 -13.26 11.93
CA ARG A 363 9.99 -13.32 12.15
C ARG A 363 10.82 -13.17 10.88
N PRO A 364 10.50 -13.82 9.72
CA PRO A 364 11.27 -13.64 8.49
C PRO A 364 11.34 -12.20 8.00
N VAL A 365 10.26 -11.43 8.12
CA VAL A 365 10.25 -9.99 7.76
C VAL A 365 11.19 -9.20 8.65
N TYR A 366 11.16 -9.46 9.95
CA TYR A 366 12.07 -8.82 10.91
C TYR A 366 13.54 -9.17 10.62
N GLN A 367 13.85 -10.45 10.35
CA GLN A 367 15.18 -10.91 9.95
C GLN A 367 15.65 -10.23 8.65
N ALA A 368 14.78 -10.15 7.63
CA ALA A 368 15.09 -9.46 6.39
C ALA A 368 15.46 -7.99 6.62
N CYS A 369 14.76 -7.27 7.52
CA CYS A 369 15.12 -5.90 7.90
C CYS A 369 16.52 -5.83 8.56
N HIS A 370 16.83 -6.78 9.44
CA HIS A 370 18.16 -6.88 10.06
C HIS A 370 19.28 -7.13 9.05
N ILE A 371 19.04 -8.03 8.11
CA ILE A 371 20.00 -8.35 7.04
C ILE A 371 20.25 -7.11 6.17
N ILE A 372 19.20 -6.40 5.74
CA ILE A 372 19.36 -5.15 4.97
C ILE A 372 20.18 -4.11 5.74
N LYS A 373 19.89 -3.95 7.04
CA LYS A 373 20.68 -3.05 7.91
C LYS A 373 22.16 -3.42 7.92
N LYS A 374 22.49 -4.73 8.04
CA LYS A 374 23.88 -5.24 8.01
C LYS A 374 24.53 -5.03 6.64
N ILE A 375 23.89 -5.47 5.54
CA ILE A 375 24.37 -5.31 4.16
C ILE A 375 24.72 -3.86 3.84
N THR A 376 23.89 -2.92 4.32
CA THR A 376 24.02 -1.50 3.97
C THR A 376 24.87 -0.70 4.98
N SER A 377 25.38 -1.32 6.02
CA SER A 377 26.10 -0.66 7.13
C SER A 377 27.31 0.15 6.65
N TYR A 378 28.13 -0.43 5.78
CA TYR A 378 29.29 0.25 5.22
C TYR A 378 28.91 1.49 4.41
N ALA A 379 27.87 1.40 3.58
CA ALA A 379 27.39 2.57 2.82
C ALA A 379 26.88 3.68 3.75
N ARG A 380 26.21 3.32 4.84
CA ARG A 380 25.65 4.25 5.83
C ARG A 380 26.74 4.94 6.66
N SER A 381 27.87 4.28 6.95
CA SER A 381 28.98 4.90 7.66
C SER A 381 29.65 6.03 6.88
N HIS A 382 29.40 6.13 5.57
CA HIS A 382 29.95 7.16 4.69
C HIS A 382 28.94 8.21 4.27
N ARG A 383 27.64 7.99 4.53
CA ARG A 383 26.56 8.86 4.04
C ARG A 383 25.32 8.76 4.94
N ASP A 384 24.74 9.91 5.24
CA ASP A 384 23.48 9.98 5.99
C ASP A 384 22.31 9.49 5.15
N CYS A 385 21.69 8.39 5.57
CA CYS A 385 20.44 7.89 5.04
C CYS A 385 19.74 7.04 6.09
N ASN A 386 18.57 7.47 6.51
CA ASN A 386 17.79 6.82 7.56
C ASN A 386 16.82 5.76 7.03
N GLU A 387 16.52 5.77 5.73
CA GLU A 387 15.64 4.78 5.13
C GLU A 387 16.33 3.41 5.06
N LEU A 388 15.55 2.34 5.30
CA LEU A 388 16.07 0.97 5.34
C LEU A 388 16.52 0.51 3.95
N PHE A 389 15.71 0.70 2.92
CA PHE A 389 16.01 0.30 1.56
C PHE A 389 16.65 1.45 0.79
N ILE A 390 17.91 1.26 0.37
CA ILE A 390 18.72 2.31 -0.29
C ILE A 390 19.29 1.85 -1.62
N ARG A 391 19.56 2.80 -2.52
CA ARG A 391 20.26 2.57 -3.78
C ARG A 391 21.76 2.68 -3.58
N SER A 392 22.51 2.07 -4.50
CA SER A 392 23.98 2.25 -4.58
C SER A 392 24.71 1.96 -3.27
N TRP A 393 24.19 1.00 -2.48
CA TRP A 393 24.77 0.55 -1.23
C TRP A 393 26.07 -0.27 -1.43
N TYR A 394 26.22 -0.88 -2.61
CA TYR A 394 27.41 -1.64 -2.95
C TYR A 394 28.28 -0.86 -3.92
N ARG A 395 29.56 -0.79 -3.63
CA ARG A 395 30.62 -0.29 -4.54
C ARG A 395 31.71 -1.35 -4.63
N GLY A 396 32.35 -1.47 -5.80
CA GLY A 396 33.53 -2.31 -5.99
C GLY A 396 34.64 -1.93 -5.02
N ALA A 397 35.55 -2.83 -4.73
CA ALA A 397 36.58 -2.66 -3.69
C ALA A 397 37.49 -1.44 -3.91
N GLY A 398 37.64 -0.94 -5.16
CA GLY A 398 38.45 0.23 -5.49
C GLY A 398 37.68 1.53 -5.68
N GLU A 399 36.37 1.50 -5.66
CA GLU A 399 35.57 2.70 -5.77
C GLU A 399 35.43 3.35 -4.40
N GLN A 400 36.18 4.42 -4.13
CA GLN A 400 35.78 5.37 -3.10
C GLN A 400 34.34 5.77 -3.41
N PHE A 401 33.52 5.98 -2.37
CA PHE A 401 32.28 6.72 -2.51
C PHE A 401 32.64 8.16 -2.92
N GLN A 402 33.12 8.31 -4.17
CA GLN A 402 33.27 9.64 -4.74
C GLN A 402 31.89 10.28 -4.64
N SER A 403 31.90 11.50 -4.18
CA SER A 403 30.77 12.39 -4.32
C SER A 403 30.33 12.31 -5.79
N ASP A 404 29.39 11.42 -6.12
CA ASP A 404 28.65 11.52 -7.36
C ASP A 404 27.94 12.87 -7.30
N LEU A 405 28.65 13.88 -7.75
CA LEU A 405 28.12 15.21 -8.00
C LEU A 405 27.16 15.08 -9.17
N ARG A 406 26.09 14.32 -8.99
CA ARG A 406 24.96 14.42 -9.90
C ARG A 406 24.34 15.77 -9.63
N LYS A 407 24.49 16.64 -10.56
CA LYS A 407 23.72 17.86 -10.62
C LYS A 407 22.26 17.46 -10.73
N ASP A 408 21.41 18.00 -9.86
CA ASP A 408 19.97 17.89 -10.05
C ASP A 408 19.56 18.61 -11.35
N SER A 409 18.30 18.52 -11.73
CA SER A 409 17.75 19.19 -12.92
C SER A 409 17.94 20.73 -12.91
N LEU A 410 18.41 21.30 -11.80
CA LEU A 410 18.69 22.70 -11.58
C LEU A 410 20.22 23.02 -11.49
N GLY A 411 21.07 22.01 -11.79
CA GLY A 411 22.52 22.19 -11.73
C GLY A 411 23.12 22.24 -10.32
N ARG A 412 22.34 22.01 -9.27
CA ARG A 412 22.81 21.96 -7.87
C ARG A 412 23.50 20.65 -7.58
N SER A 413 24.67 20.71 -6.99
CA SER A 413 25.42 19.54 -6.56
C SER A 413 24.67 18.81 -5.43
N THR A 414 24.09 17.65 -5.72
CA THR A 414 23.60 16.74 -4.68
C THR A 414 24.78 15.97 -4.09
N LYS A 415 25.55 16.65 -3.25
CA LYS A 415 26.68 16.02 -2.56
C LYS A 415 26.23 14.74 -1.87
N GLY A 416 26.69 13.63 -2.42
CA GLY A 416 26.96 12.41 -1.67
C GLY A 416 25.82 11.70 -0.98
N SER A 417 24.54 11.99 -1.27
CA SER A 417 23.44 11.32 -0.60
C SER A 417 23.11 9.99 -1.23
N ILE A 418 23.12 8.92 -0.41
CA ILE A 418 22.49 7.66 -0.77
C ILE A 418 20.99 7.92 -0.91
N LEU A 419 20.44 7.58 -2.07
CA LEU A 419 19.01 7.77 -2.30
C LEU A 419 18.23 6.55 -1.79
N PRO A 420 17.09 6.72 -1.13
CA PRO A 420 16.21 5.62 -0.81
C PRO A 420 15.71 4.94 -2.09
N LEU A 421 15.34 3.67 -1.94
CA LEU A 421 14.82 2.85 -3.05
C LEU A 421 13.36 3.22 -3.30
N GLY A 422 13.09 3.88 -4.43
CA GLY A 422 11.71 4.23 -4.80
C GLY A 422 10.94 3.05 -5.43
N PRO A 423 9.60 3.16 -5.59
CA PRO A 423 8.73 2.09 -6.07
C PRO A 423 9.15 1.46 -7.41
N ASP A 424 9.58 2.27 -8.37
CA ASP A 424 10.06 1.76 -9.68
C ASP A 424 11.31 0.90 -9.52
N ALA A 425 12.24 1.34 -8.68
CA ALA A 425 13.47 0.60 -8.42
C ALA A 425 13.22 -0.66 -7.59
N MET A 426 12.24 -0.66 -6.69
CA MET A 426 11.77 -1.85 -5.98
C MET A 426 11.15 -2.85 -6.96
N SER A 427 10.31 -2.40 -7.88
CA SER A 427 9.75 -3.26 -8.94
C SER A 427 10.85 -3.88 -9.81
N LEU A 428 11.91 -3.11 -10.12
CA LEU A 428 13.07 -3.63 -10.83
C LEU A 428 13.85 -4.65 -10.01
N ALA A 429 13.95 -4.46 -8.70
CA ALA A 429 14.62 -5.42 -7.80
C ALA A 429 13.88 -6.77 -7.76
N LEU A 430 12.53 -6.77 -7.66
CA LEU A 430 11.75 -8.00 -7.75
C LEU A 430 11.98 -8.75 -9.08
N LYS A 431 12.01 -8.02 -10.20
CA LYS A 431 12.30 -8.62 -11.52
C LYS A 431 13.69 -9.22 -11.59
N LYS A 432 14.68 -8.51 -11.03
CA LYS A 432 16.07 -8.98 -10.98
C LYS A 432 16.19 -10.23 -10.11
N PHE A 433 15.54 -10.26 -8.94
CA PHE A 433 15.51 -11.46 -8.12
C PHE A 433 14.96 -12.66 -8.90
N GLY A 434 13.77 -12.52 -9.54
CA GLY A 434 13.20 -13.57 -10.36
C GLY A 434 14.13 -14.03 -11.50
N ALA A 435 14.86 -13.10 -12.15
CA ALA A 435 15.84 -13.44 -13.18
C ALA A 435 17.09 -14.15 -12.62
N ARG A 436 17.53 -13.80 -11.40
CA ARG A 436 18.67 -14.45 -10.74
C ARG A 436 18.38 -15.88 -10.35
N LEU A 437 17.12 -16.20 -10.00
CA LEU A 437 16.71 -17.56 -9.65
C LEU A 437 16.89 -18.57 -10.80
N ASP A 438 17.00 -18.12 -12.04
CA ASP A 438 17.30 -18.99 -13.17
C ASP A 438 18.71 -19.63 -13.09
N VAL A 439 19.65 -18.95 -12.44
CA VAL A 439 21.05 -19.35 -12.34
C VAL A 439 21.52 -19.53 -10.89
N ALA A 440 20.84 -18.92 -9.94
CA ALA A 440 21.17 -19.03 -8.52
C ALA A 440 21.05 -20.50 -8.07
N ILE A 441 22.01 -20.93 -7.27
CA ILE A 441 22.08 -22.30 -6.72
C ILE A 441 21.82 -23.35 -7.83
N GLN A 442 22.54 -23.21 -8.96
CA GLN A 442 22.45 -24.09 -10.12
C GLN A 442 21.01 -24.25 -10.70
N GLY A 443 20.18 -23.21 -10.57
CA GLY A 443 18.80 -23.20 -11.09
C GLY A 443 17.78 -23.95 -10.21
N ALA A 444 18.15 -24.33 -8.98
CA ALA A 444 17.24 -25.06 -8.07
C ALA A 444 15.90 -24.33 -7.80
N TYR A 445 15.90 -23.01 -7.92
CA TYR A 445 14.73 -22.16 -7.68
C TYR A 445 14.13 -21.55 -8.96
N GLN A 446 14.41 -22.12 -10.13
CA GLN A 446 13.88 -21.62 -11.39
C GLN A 446 12.36 -21.47 -11.34
N LEU A 447 11.87 -20.30 -11.76
CA LEU A 447 10.45 -19.99 -11.75
C LEU A 447 9.73 -20.63 -12.95
N PRO A 448 8.49 -21.13 -12.77
CA PRO A 448 7.69 -21.64 -13.87
C PRO A 448 7.32 -20.52 -14.85
N LEU A 449 7.18 -20.89 -16.11
CA LEU A 449 6.65 -20.00 -17.13
C LEU A 449 5.12 -19.93 -17.01
N VAL A 450 4.56 -18.75 -17.22
CA VAL A 450 3.12 -18.51 -17.29
C VAL A 450 2.80 -18.16 -18.75
N ASP A 451 1.95 -18.94 -19.39
CA ASP A 451 1.64 -18.81 -20.84
C ASP A 451 2.90 -18.74 -21.71
N GLY A 452 3.91 -19.58 -21.39
CA GLY A 452 5.17 -19.63 -22.09
C GLY A 452 6.10 -18.42 -21.87
N LYS A 453 5.78 -17.52 -20.93
CA LYS A 453 6.57 -16.30 -20.65
C LYS A 453 6.98 -16.22 -19.18
N LYS A 454 8.10 -15.57 -18.91
CA LYS A 454 8.50 -15.23 -17.55
C LYS A 454 7.53 -14.23 -16.95
N TRP A 455 7.19 -14.43 -15.65
CA TRP A 455 6.31 -13.52 -14.95
C TRP A 455 6.92 -12.12 -14.77
N ASN A 456 6.14 -11.10 -15.04
CA ASN A 456 6.57 -9.71 -14.93
C ASN A 456 6.17 -9.12 -13.57
N PHE A 457 7.08 -9.17 -12.59
CA PHE A 457 6.85 -8.69 -11.25
C PHE A 457 6.73 -7.16 -11.16
N THR A 458 5.79 -6.69 -10.33
CA THR A 458 5.65 -5.28 -9.92
C THR A 458 5.37 -5.20 -8.42
N MET A 459 5.74 -4.10 -7.76
CA MET A 459 5.55 -3.93 -6.30
C MET A 459 4.09 -3.93 -5.82
N ARG A 460 3.13 -3.74 -6.72
CA ARG A 460 1.70 -3.80 -6.37
C ARG A 460 1.17 -5.22 -6.24
N GLN A 461 1.81 -6.17 -6.93
CA GLN A 461 1.36 -7.57 -6.96
C GLN A 461 1.52 -8.29 -5.62
N PRO A 462 2.67 -8.21 -4.90
CA PRO A 462 2.83 -8.86 -3.61
C PRO A 462 1.71 -8.51 -2.62
N ARG A 463 1.46 -7.21 -2.43
CA ARG A 463 0.40 -6.75 -1.53
C ARG A 463 -0.98 -7.29 -1.93
N ARG A 464 -1.30 -7.30 -3.23
CA ARG A 464 -2.59 -7.82 -3.71
C ARG A 464 -2.69 -9.33 -3.55
N THR A 465 -1.64 -10.06 -3.88
CA THR A 465 -1.61 -11.53 -3.76
C THR A 465 -1.73 -11.96 -2.30
N LEU A 466 -1.02 -11.30 -1.39
CA LEU A 466 -1.15 -11.56 0.05
C LEU A 466 -2.58 -11.26 0.54
N ALA A 467 -3.17 -10.12 0.15
CA ALA A 467 -4.56 -9.79 0.52
C ALA A 467 -5.55 -10.85 0.05
N SER A 468 -5.38 -11.34 -1.19
CA SER A 468 -6.23 -12.41 -1.74
C SER A 468 -6.05 -13.75 -0.99
N ARG A 469 -4.84 -14.05 -0.51
CA ARG A 469 -4.58 -15.25 0.30
C ARG A 469 -5.17 -15.12 1.70
N ILE A 470 -4.92 -13.98 2.38
CA ILE A 470 -5.50 -13.72 3.71
C ILE A 470 -7.04 -13.78 3.66
N ALA A 471 -7.66 -13.22 2.62
CA ALA A 471 -9.11 -13.22 2.48
C ALA A 471 -9.72 -14.62 2.36
N ARG A 472 -8.94 -15.60 1.93
CA ARG A 472 -9.35 -17.01 1.81
C ARG A 472 -9.19 -17.82 3.08
N GLU A 473 -8.50 -17.26 4.08
CA GLU A 473 -8.37 -17.92 5.40
C GLU A 473 -9.63 -17.65 6.25
N PRO A 474 -9.97 -18.56 7.17
CA PRO A 474 -11.03 -18.34 8.13
C PRO A 474 -10.87 -17.00 8.84
N PHE A 475 -11.93 -16.20 8.91
CA PHE A 475 -11.90 -14.81 9.44
C PHE A 475 -10.95 -13.84 8.73
N GLY A 476 -10.33 -14.26 7.63
CA GLY A 476 -9.31 -13.52 6.90
C GLY A 476 -9.78 -12.17 6.37
N LEU A 477 -11.07 -11.99 6.09
CA LEU A 477 -11.61 -10.71 5.63
C LEU A 477 -11.47 -9.61 6.70
N ILE A 478 -11.80 -9.92 7.94
CA ILE A 478 -11.70 -8.96 9.06
C ILE A 478 -10.24 -8.77 9.44
N ALA A 479 -9.51 -9.87 9.62
CA ALA A 479 -8.08 -9.83 9.94
C ALA A 479 -7.29 -9.05 8.87
N GLY A 480 -7.57 -9.31 7.58
CA GLY A 480 -6.96 -8.59 6.48
C GLY A 480 -7.32 -7.12 6.46
N MET A 481 -8.57 -6.74 6.69
CA MET A 481 -8.99 -5.35 6.77
C MET A 481 -8.21 -4.59 7.85
N LEU A 482 -8.09 -5.17 9.03
CA LEU A 482 -7.35 -4.59 10.17
C LEU A 482 -5.85 -4.51 9.88
N HIS A 483 -5.25 -5.60 9.39
CA HIS A 483 -3.84 -5.65 9.05
C HIS A 483 -3.47 -4.62 7.97
N TYR A 484 -4.29 -4.49 6.93
CA TYR A 484 -4.10 -3.52 5.86
C TYR A 484 -4.51 -2.08 6.24
N LYS A 485 -5.00 -1.87 7.48
CA LYS A 485 -5.43 -0.58 8.01
C LYS A 485 -6.51 0.09 7.15
N HIS A 486 -7.46 -0.71 6.66
CA HIS A 486 -8.59 -0.23 5.90
C HIS A 486 -9.77 0.07 6.83
N VAL A 487 -10.37 1.25 6.67
CA VAL A 487 -11.55 1.65 7.45
C VAL A 487 -12.83 0.92 7.00
N LYS A 488 -12.86 0.51 5.72
CA LYS A 488 -14.02 -0.16 5.11
C LYS A 488 -13.62 -1.51 4.57
N LEU A 489 -14.42 -2.53 4.84
CA LEU A 489 -14.26 -3.89 4.31
C LEU A 489 -14.25 -3.89 2.77
N THR A 490 -15.10 -3.08 2.12
CA THR A 490 -15.14 -2.93 0.66
C THR A 490 -13.81 -2.51 0.05
N THR A 491 -12.99 -1.75 0.79
CA THR A 491 -11.64 -1.37 0.34
C THR A 491 -10.70 -2.59 0.34
N PHE A 492 -10.79 -3.45 1.35
CA PHE A 492 -10.00 -4.67 1.42
C PHE A 492 -10.43 -5.68 0.35
N LEU A 493 -11.74 -5.86 0.17
CA LEU A 493 -12.31 -6.70 -0.90
C LEU A 493 -11.84 -6.27 -2.29
N GLY A 494 -11.62 -4.98 -2.52
CA GLY A 494 -11.02 -4.48 -3.75
C GLY A 494 -9.59 -4.99 -4.01
N TYR A 495 -8.84 -5.37 -2.98
CA TYR A 495 -7.54 -6.02 -3.10
C TYR A 495 -7.66 -7.55 -3.23
N ALA A 496 -8.58 -8.15 -2.48
CA ALA A 496 -8.76 -9.60 -2.41
C ALA A 496 -9.27 -10.22 -3.73
N GLY A 497 -10.01 -9.45 -4.52
CA GLY A 497 -10.68 -9.92 -5.74
C GLY A 497 -12.13 -10.34 -5.48
N LYS A 498 -12.91 -10.48 -6.55
CA LYS A 498 -14.33 -10.86 -6.51
C LYS A 498 -14.56 -12.20 -7.23
N ASP A 499 -13.66 -13.13 -7.06
CA ASP A 499 -13.84 -14.46 -7.65
C ASP A 499 -14.95 -15.21 -6.89
N GLU A 500 -16.01 -15.60 -7.56
CA GLU A 500 -17.16 -16.30 -6.97
C GLU A 500 -16.80 -17.70 -6.42
N SER A 501 -15.72 -18.33 -6.93
CA SER A 501 -15.32 -19.65 -6.48
C SER A 501 -14.89 -19.66 -5.02
N TRP A 502 -14.08 -18.70 -4.60
CA TRP A 502 -13.62 -18.63 -3.20
C TRP A 502 -14.71 -18.15 -2.23
N ILE A 503 -15.75 -17.45 -2.70
CA ILE A 503 -16.92 -17.12 -1.86
C ILE A 503 -17.64 -18.39 -1.46
N ARG A 504 -17.69 -19.40 -2.35
CA ARG A 504 -18.25 -20.73 -2.02
C ARG A 504 -17.36 -21.47 -1.03
N ASP A 505 -16.04 -21.47 -1.26
CA ASP A 505 -15.08 -22.12 -0.37
C ASP A 505 -15.12 -21.46 1.02
N LEU A 506 -15.17 -20.12 1.09
CA LEU A 506 -15.35 -19.40 2.34
C LEU A 506 -16.66 -19.74 3.03
N ALA A 507 -17.77 -19.86 2.28
CA ALA A 507 -19.04 -20.27 2.85
C ALA A 507 -18.99 -21.68 3.41
N ILE A 508 -18.27 -22.60 2.76
CA ILE A 508 -18.07 -23.98 3.27
C ILE A 508 -17.24 -23.94 4.56
N GLU A 509 -16.17 -23.14 4.59
CA GLU A 509 -15.33 -22.98 5.78
C GLU A 509 -16.07 -22.28 6.93
N GLU A 510 -16.87 -21.23 6.62
CA GLU A 510 -17.76 -20.61 7.61
C GLU A 510 -18.77 -21.63 8.18
N PHE A 511 -19.30 -22.51 7.33
CA PHE A 511 -20.20 -23.58 7.80
C PHE A 511 -19.48 -24.56 8.70
N SER A 512 -18.27 -24.97 8.35
CA SER A 512 -17.45 -25.88 9.17
C SER A 512 -17.08 -25.25 10.53
N ALA A 513 -16.64 -23.99 10.52
CA ALA A 513 -16.36 -23.23 11.73
C ALA A 513 -17.62 -23.05 12.59
N ASN A 514 -18.76 -22.78 11.96
CA ASN A 514 -20.04 -22.66 12.67
C ASN A 514 -20.46 -23.98 13.33
N GLU A 515 -20.14 -25.15 12.76
CA GLU A 515 -20.40 -26.45 13.37
C GLU A 515 -19.62 -26.62 14.68
N GLU A 516 -18.36 -26.19 14.73
CA GLU A 516 -17.55 -26.21 15.96
C GLU A 516 -18.13 -25.28 17.04
N PHE A 517 -18.52 -24.06 16.68
CA PHE A 517 -19.17 -23.13 17.63
C PHE A 517 -20.52 -23.64 18.11
N LEU A 518 -21.31 -24.29 17.23
CA LEU A 518 -22.59 -24.89 17.62
C LEU A 518 -22.41 -26.11 18.54
N ALA A 519 -21.39 -26.92 18.31
CA ALA A 519 -21.03 -28.01 19.22
C ALA A 519 -20.67 -27.47 20.61
N GLN A 520 -19.91 -26.35 20.65
CA GLN A 520 -19.53 -25.70 21.89
C GLN A 520 -20.74 -25.06 22.60
N ILE A 521 -21.65 -24.40 21.86
CA ILE A 521 -22.93 -23.93 22.42
C ILE A 521 -23.74 -25.11 22.97
N TRP A 522 -23.70 -26.25 22.32
CA TRP A 522 -24.38 -27.47 22.79
C TRP A 522 -23.81 -27.98 24.12
N ASP A 523 -22.49 -27.98 24.28
CA ASP A 523 -21.84 -28.30 25.54
C ASP A 523 -22.24 -27.32 26.66
N ASP A 524 -22.26 -26.02 26.34
CA ASP A 524 -22.72 -24.95 27.26
C ASP A 524 -24.22 -25.14 27.64
N ILE A 525 -25.08 -25.66 26.73
CA ILE A 525 -26.46 -26.01 27.05
C ILE A 525 -26.49 -27.13 28.09
N GLN A 526 -25.64 -28.16 27.93
CA GLN A 526 -25.58 -29.28 28.86
C GLN A 526 -25.08 -28.88 30.26
N GLU A 527 -24.20 -27.87 30.30
CA GLU A 527 -23.66 -27.33 31.54
C GLU A 527 -24.59 -26.28 32.19
N GLY A 528 -25.65 -25.86 31.48
CA GLY A 528 -26.51 -24.78 31.93
C GLY A 528 -25.83 -23.38 31.91
N ALA A 529 -24.79 -23.20 31.10
CA ALA A 529 -23.88 -22.09 31.15
C ALA A 529 -24.07 -21.10 29.95
N LEU A 530 -25.31 -20.74 29.67
CA LEU A 530 -25.69 -19.78 28.68
C LEU A 530 -26.43 -18.57 29.28
N ALA A 531 -26.24 -17.43 28.68
CA ALA A 531 -26.96 -16.18 28.98
C ALA A 531 -27.52 -15.54 27.69
N GLY A 532 -28.25 -14.44 27.83
CA GLY A 532 -28.95 -13.79 26.74
C GLY A 532 -30.31 -14.45 26.43
N ALA A 533 -31.17 -13.75 25.67
CA ALA A 533 -32.53 -14.20 25.46
C ALA A 533 -32.58 -15.55 24.74
N ARG A 534 -31.83 -15.70 23.63
CA ARG A 534 -31.79 -16.98 22.91
C ARG A 534 -31.06 -18.07 23.70
N GLY A 535 -30.02 -17.71 24.48
CA GLY A 535 -29.36 -18.66 25.36
C GLY A 535 -30.32 -19.28 26.40
N ASN A 536 -31.14 -18.46 27.05
CA ASN A 536 -32.16 -18.90 28.00
C ASN A 536 -33.26 -19.78 27.35
N GLU A 537 -33.68 -19.40 26.13
CA GLU A 537 -34.61 -20.23 25.36
C GLU A 537 -34.03 -21.63 25.09
N LEU A 538 -32.78 -21.70 24.62
CA LEU A 538 -32.10 -22.98 24.38
C LEU A 538 -31.96 -23.83 25.63
N LEU A 539 -31.60 -23.22 26.76
CA LEU A 539 -31.56 -23.94 28.05
C LEU A 539 -32.91 -24.55 28.40
N ASN A 540 -34.03 -23.87 28.13
CA ASN A 540 -35.36 -24.35 28.37
C ASN A 540 -35.80 -25.41 27.34
N GLU A 541 -35.49 -25.23 26.05
CA GLU A 541 -35.83 -26.17 24.97
C GLU A 541 -35.16 -27.54 25.17
N PHE A 542 -33.92 -27.55 25.64
CA PHE A 542 -33.11 -28.77 25.79
C PHE A 542 -32.98 -29.27 27.25
N LYS A 543 -33.75 -28.73 28.17
CA LYS A 543 -33.73 -29.11 29.57
C LYS A 543 -34.15 -30.58 29.72
N GLY A 544 -33.24 -31.41 30.19
CA GLY A 544 -33.55 -32.84 30.46
C GLY A 544 -33.30 -33.83 29.31
N VAL A 545 -32.68 -33.37 28.19
CA VAL A 545 -32.27 -34.29 27.12
C VAL A 545 -31.07 -35.13 27.56
N ALA A 546 -31.25 -36.44 27.74
CA ALA A 546 -30.21 -37.37 28.22
C ALA A 546 -30.12 -38.65 27.34
N GLY A 547 -28.95 -39.31 27.30
CA GLY A 547 -28.74 -40.61 26.65
C GLY A 547 -28.47 -40.55 25.13
N ASP A 548 -28.84 -41.63 24.40
CA ASP A 548 -28.62 -41.78 22.96
C ASP A 548 -29.32 -40.71 22.09
N LEU A 549 -30.36 -40.11 22.62
CA LEU A 549 -31.03 -38.95 22.04
C LEU A 549 -30.11 -37.74 21.92
N LYS A 550 -29.08 -37.66 22.75
CA LYS A 550 -28.11 -36.55 22.76
C LYS A 550 -27.41 -36.35 21.39
N LYS A 551 -27.01 -37.46 20.77
CA LYS A 551 -26.25 -37.39 19.49
C LYS A 551 -27.12 -36.94 18.33
N ASN A 552 -28.35 -37.44 18.28
CA ASN A 552 -29.33 -37.02 17.27
C ASN A 552 -29.81 -35.58 17.51
N SER A 553 -29.91 -35.17 18.77
CA SER A 553 -30.29 -33.80 19.14
C SER A 553 -29.19 -32.77 18.81
N LEU A 554 -27.91 -33.11 19.00
CA LEU A 554 -26.80 -32.29 18.59
C LEU A 554 -26.77 -32.10 17.07
N GLN A 555 -26.92 -33.20 16.31
CA GLN A 555 -26.94 -33.11 14.84
C GLN A 555 -28.11 -32.25 14.34
N TYR A 556 -29.28 -32.46 14.91
CA TYR A 556 -30.46 -31.64 14.61
C TYR A 556 -30.25 -30.16 14.97
N PHE A 557 -29.63 -29.87 16.11
CA PHE A 557 -29.30 -28.51 16.53
C PHE A 557 -28.31 -27.84 15.56
N ILE A 558 -27.25 -28.55 15.15
CA ILE A 558 -26.27 -28.06 14.18
C ILE A 558 -26.94 -27.79 12.83
N GLU A 559 -27.69 -28.75 12.31
CA GLU A 559 -28.33 -28.59 10.98
C GLU A 559 -29.31 -27.42 10.91
N ASN A 560 -30.03 -27.14 11.97
CA ASN A 560 -31.00 -26.04 12.03
C ASN A 560 -30.39 -24.69 12.26
N ASN A 561 -29.22 -24.61 12.89
CA ASN A 561 -28.62 -23.33 13.29
C ASN A 561 -27.37 -22.94 12.49
N ARG A 562 -26.70 -23.86 11.78
CA ARG A 562 -25.44 -23.61 11.06
C ARG A 562 -25.48 -22.45 10.03
N ARG A 563 -26.66 -22.20 9.44
CA ARG A 563 -26.87 -21.09 8.47
C ARG A 563 -27.18 -19.77 9.12
N ASN A 564 -27.64 -19.79 10.36
CA ASN A 564 -28.15 -18.63 11.08
C ASN A 564 -27.20 -18.17 12.18
N LEU A 565 -26.14 -18.92 12.44
CA LEU A 565 -25.14 -18.56 13.44
C LEU A 565 -24.21 -17.45 12.86
N HIS A 566 -24.10 -16.38 13.60
CA HIS A 566 -23.11 -15.33 13.38
C HIS A 566 -22.34 -15.08 14.67
N VAL A 567 -21.02 -15.16 14.57
CA VAL A 567 -20.13 -14.97 15.71
C VAL A 567 -19.89 -13.49 15.93
N GLY A 568 -20.28 -12.97 17.06
CA GLY A 568 -20.02 -11.59 17.51
C GLY A 568 -18.96 -11.57 18.61
N LEU A 569 -18.46 -10.37 18.92
CA LEU A 569 -17.46 -10.20 19.97
C LEU A 569 -18.04 -10.46 21.37
N LEU A 570 -19.29 -10.08 21.59
CA LEU A 570 -20.00 -10.14 22.88
C LEU A 570 -21.02 -11.27 22.97
N ASN A 571 -21.33 -11.91 21.85
CA ASN A 571 -22.35 -12.95 21.77
C ASN A 571 -22.25 -13.78 20.49
N TYR A 572 -22.87 -14.93 20.49
CA TYR A 572 -23.33 -15.63 19.30
C TYR A 572 -24.73 -15.12 18.92
N CYS A 573 -24.93 -14.80 17.66
CA CYS A 573 -26.24 -14.41 17.13
C CYS A 573 -26.85 -15.60 16.34
N LEU A 574 -27.89 -16.21 16.87
CA LEU A 574 -28.71 -17.18 16.13
C LEU A 574 -29.80 -16.41 15.39
N PHE A 575 -29.43 -15.87 14.22
CA PHE A 575 -30.16 -14.85 13.51
C PHE A 575 -31.53 -15.33 13.01
N GLN A 576 -32.57 -14.68 13.49
CA GLN A 576 -33.92 -14.72 12.96
C GLN A 576 -34.33 -13.28 12.67
N ARG A 577 -34.70 -13.01 11.41
CA ARG A 577 -34.92 -11.65 10.90
C ARG A 577 -35.99 -10.86 11.65
N ASP A 578 -37.11 -11.51 11.90
CA ASP A 578 -38.28 -10.97 12.60
C ASP A 578 -38.01 -10.62 14.08
N ARG A 579 -36.99 -11.22 14.67
CA ARG A 579 -36.56 -11.02 16.06
C ARG A 579 -35.33 -10.11 16.19
N ALA A 580 -34.77 -9.64 15.08
CA ALA A 580 -33.48 -8.97 15.03
C ALA A 580 -33.59 -7.47 15.40
N LEU A 581 -33.15 -7.11 16.61
CA LEU A 581 -33.16 -5.72 17.09
C LEU A 581 -32.28 -4.79 16.23
N CYS A 582 -31.19 -5.28 15.69
CA CYS A 582 -30.29 -4.52 14.84
C CYS A 582 -30.90 -4.06 13.49
N LEU A 583 -32.06 -4.61 13.11
CA LEU A 583 -32.80 -4.26 11.90
C LEU A 583 -33.98 -3.30 12.15
N SER A 584 -34.33 -3.00 13.41
CA SER A 584 -35.52 -2.21 13.77
C SER A 584 -35.52 -0.77 13.22
N ASN A 585 -34.36 -0.20 12.90
CA ASN A 585 -34.21 1.17 12.40
C ASN A 585 -33.83 1.29 10.92
N THR A 586 -33.82 0.18 10.16
CA THR A 586 -33.41 0.16 8.76
C THR A 586 -34.60 0.16 7.82
N LYS A 587 -34.59 1.07 6.81
CA LYS A 587 -35.63 1.18 5.80
C LYS A 587 -35.42 0.16 4.65
N SER A 588 -36.44 -0.58 4.36
CA SER A 588 -36.92 -1.33 3.18
C SER A 588 -36.06 -2.24 2.31
N ASP A 589 -34.75 -2.21 2.26
CA ASP A 589 -33.90 -3.19 1.53
C ASP A 589 -32.92 -3.85 2.50
N LEU A 590 -33.47 -4.67 3.39
CA LEU A 590 -32.73 -5.26 4.53
C LEU A 590 -31.92 -6.47 4.11
N PRO A 591 -30.65 -6.54 4.49
CA PRO A 591 -29.84 -7.74 4.28
C PRO A 591 -30.40 -8.91 5.09
N ASP A 592 -30.30 -10.13 4.55
CA ASP A 592 -30.64 -11.39 5.25
C ASP A 592 -29.57 -11.79 6.31
N LYS A 593 -28.86 -10.79 6.84
CA LYS A 593 -27.78 -10.95 7.83
C LYS A 593 -27.87 -9.88 8.90
N PRO A 594 -27.36 -10.15 10.13
CA PRO A 594 -27.36 -9.17 11.20
C PRO A 594 -26.45 -7.96 10.88
N VAL A 595 -26.84 -6.80 11.38
CA VAL A 595 -26.03 -5.58 11.33
C VAL A 595 -25.16 -5.50 12.57
N ILE A 596 -23.92 -5.98 12.49
CA ILE A 596 -23.02 -6.14 13.65
C ILE A 596 -22.79 -4.82 14.38
N ASN A 597 -22.67 -3.69 13.67
CA ASN A 597 -22.44 -2.37 14.27
C ASN A 597 -23.65 -1.81 15.04
N ALA A 598 -24.82 -2.43 14.90
CA ALA A 598 -26.05 -2.07 15.59
C ALA A 598 -26.52 -3.20 16.52
N CYS A 599 -25.59 -4.08 16.95
CA CYS A 599 -25.92 -5.19 17.84
C CYS A 599 -25.99 -4.71 19.29
N TYR A 600 -27.09 -5.08 19.96
CA TYR A 600 -27.31 -4.90 21.40
C TYR A 600 -27.53 -6.28 22.03
N PRO A 601 -26.44 -7.01 22.37
CA PRO A 601 -26.53 -8.40 22.83
C PRO A 601 -27.40 -8.59 24.08
N GLU A 602 -27.39 -7.64 24.97
CA GLU A 602 -28.13 -7.67 26.23
C GLU A 602 -29.66 -7.54 26.06
N ARG A 603 -30.12 -7.12 24.87
CA ARG A 603 -31.55 -6.88 24.60
C ARG A 603 -32.12 -7.71 23.43
N CYS A 604 -31.23 -8.24 22.60
CA CYS A 604 -31.63 -8.88 21.35
C CYS A 604 -32.14 -10.30 21.61
N ALA A 605 -33.32 -10.62 21.05
CA ALA A 605 -33.90 -11.96 21.14
C ALA A 605 -33.08 -13.06 20.44
N ASN A 606 -32.19 -12.69 19.51
CA ASN A 606 -31.29 -13.61 18.81
C ASN A 606 -29.96 -13.85 19.53
N SER A 607 -29.75 -13.18 20.69
CA SER A 607 -28.47 -13.21 21.38
C SER A 607 -28.33 -14.45 22.28
N CYS A 608 -27.25 -15.20 22.08
CA CYS A 608 -26.80 -16.32 22.88
C CYS A 608 -25.38 -16.00 23.38
N ILE A 609 -25.16 -15.92 24.66
CA ILE A 609 -23.89 -15.56 25.30
C ILE A 609 -23.37 -16.77 26.04
N SER A 610 -22.13 -17.18 25.77
CA SER A 610 -21.46 -18.35 26.36
C SER A 610 -20.30 -17.92 27.26
N LYS A 611 -19.67 -18.88 27.94
CA LYS A 611 -18.47 -18.67 28.75
C LYS A 611 -17.31 -18.06 27.97
N ASN A 612 -17.23 -18.30 26.68
CA ASN A 612 -16.18 -17.73 25.82
C ASN A 612 -16.20 -16.21 25.76
N HIS A 613 -17.35 -15.59 26.00
CA HIS A 613 -17.52 -14.14 26.02
C HIS A 613 -17.20 -13.50 27.38
N LEU A 614 -17.02 -14.31 28.45
CA LEU A 614 -16.74 -13.81 29.81
C LEU A 614 -15.61 -12.79 29.89
N PRO A 615 -14.43 -13.05 29.31
CA PRO A 615 -13.31 -12.11 29.42
C PRO A 615 -13.64 -10.72 28.83
N ILE A 616 -14.42 -10.70 27.75
CA ILE A 616 -14.78 -9.47 27.05
C ILE A 616 -15.83 -8.67 27.83
N TRP A 617 -16.83 -9.37 28.39
CA TRP A 617 -17.81 -8.73 29.28
C TRP A 617 -17.15 -8.18 30.54
N GLN A 618 -16.16 -8.91 31.11
CA GLN A 618 -15.40 -8.42 32.26
C GLN A 618 -14.56 -7.19 31.91
N ALA A 619 -13.90 -7.19 30.75
CA ALA A 619 -13.14 -6.03 30.24
C ALA A 619 -14.05 -4.81 30.07
N GLN A 620 -15.25 -4.98 29.50
CA GLN A 620 -16.24 -3.93 29.31
C GLN A 620 -16.66 -3.30 30.66
N ILE A 621 -16.87 -4.13 31.70
CA ILE A 621 -17.19 -3.64 33.04
C ILE A 621 -16.01 -2.80 33.59
N ASN A 622 -14.80 -3.31 33.49
CA ASN A 622 -13.60 -2.63 33.99
C ASN A 622 -13.40 -1.26 33.29
N ASP A 623 -13.58 -1.22 31.98
CA ASP A 623 -13.48 0.01 31.19
C ASP A 623 -14.57 1.02 31.59
N ALA A 624 -15.81 0.56 31.74
CA ALA A 624 -16.92 1.40 32.17
C ALA A 624 -16.71 1.95 33.60
N GLN A 625 -16.16 1.14 34.50
CA GLN A 625 -15.80 1.55 35.86
C GLN A 625 -14.66 2.57 35.88
N ALA A 626 -13.62 2.36 35.05
CA ALA A 626 -12.54 3.31 34.88
C ALA A 626 -13.07 4.66 34.37
N MET A 627 -13.99 4.61 33.40
CA MET A 627 -14.61 5.79 32.82
C MET A 627 -15.49 6.55 33.83
N LEU A 628 -16.22 5.83 34.71
CA LEU A 628 -17.00 6.44 35.79
C LEU A 628 -16.17 7.29 36.75
N ASN A 629 -14.92 6.90 36.97
CA ASN A 629 -13.99 7.58 37.86
C ASN A 629 -13.32 8.80 37.21
N HIS A 630 -13.54 9.04 35.95
CA HIS A 630 -12.93 10.17 35.24
C HIS A 630 -13.60 11.49 35.61
N LYS A 631 -12.84 12.55 35.89
CA LYS A 631 -13.34 13.84 36.42
C LYS A 631 -14.31 14.57 35.49
N ASN A 632 -14.24 14.33 34.18
CA ASN A 632 -14.99 15.06 33.15
C ASN A 632 -16.28 14.36 32.67
N VAL A 633 -16.75 13.32 33.35
CA VAL A 633 -17.96 12.59 32.95
C VAL A 633 -19.18 13.28 33.51
N SER A 634 -20.13 13.67 32.64
CA SER A 634 -21.40 14.33 33.01
C SER A 634 -22.34 13.38 33.75
N MET A 635 -23.29 13.94 34.52
CA MET A 635 -24.26 13.14 35.26
C MET A 635 -25.08 12.17 34.36
N PRO A 636 -25.60 12.59 33.19
CA PRO A 636 -26.29 11.66 32.30
C PRO A 636 -25.38 10.47 31.84
N GLN A 637 -24.09 10.75 31.52
CA GLN A 637 -23.13 9.72 31.15
C GLN A 637 -22.83 8.75 32.30
N LYS A 638 -22.74 9.27 33.55
CA LYS A 638 -22.57 8.42 34.74
C LYS A 638 -23.75 7.47 34.95
N ILE A 639 -24.97 7.96 34.71
CA ILE A 639 -26.19 7.14 34.84
C ILE A 639 -26.16 6.03 33.76
N ALA A 640 -25.85 6.37 32.50
CA ALA A 640 -25.74 5.40 31.41
C ALA A 640 -24.68 4.32 31.70
N LEU A 641 -23.47 4.74 32.13
CA LEU A 641 -22.39 3.79 32.47
C LEU A 641 -22.77 2.87 33.62
N LYS A 642 -23.47 3.36 34.66
CA LYS A 642 -23.95 2.49 35.75
C LYS A 642 -24.99 1.48 35.28
N ASP A 643 -25.89 1.88 34.37
CA ASP A 643 -26.87 0.97 33.77
C ASP A 643 -26.20 -0.12 32.92
N ASP A 644 -25.19 0.26 32.11
CA ASP A 644 -24.42 -0.67 31.30
C ASP A 644 -23.62 -1.66 32.17
N ILE A 645 -22.99 -1.18 33.26
CA ILE A 645 -22.31 -2.07 34.23
C ILE A 645 -23.32 -3.04 34.86
N ALA A 646 -24.48 -2.56 35.27
CA ALA A 646 -25.51 -3.40 35.91
C ALA A 646 -26.03 -4.49 34.95
N LYS A 647 -26.20 -4.17 33.64
CA LYS A 647 -26.58 -5.15 32.61
C LYS A 647 -25.48 -6.18 32.38
N SER A 648 -24.23 -5.75 32.26
CA SER A 648 -23.10 -6.63 32.05
C SER A 648 -22.89 -7.56 33.25
N LEU A 649 -23.06 -7.09 34.47
CA LEU A 649 -22.98 -7.89 35.68
C LEU A 649 -24.09 -8.98 35.74
N ARG A 650 -25.31 -8.69 35.27
CA ARG A 650 -26.38 -9.70 35.18
C ARG A 650 -25.99 -10.83 34.25
N ILE A 651 -25.38 -10.51 33.11
CA ILE A 651 -24.89 -11.52 32.16
C ILE A 651 -23.81 -12.38 32.81
N LEU A 652 -22.84 -11.77 33.48
CA LEU A 652 -21.78 -12.49 34.18
C LEU A 652 -22.35 -13.44 35.27
N ASN A 653 -23.29 -12.96 36.05
CA ASN A 653 -23.93 -13.77 37.10
C ASN A 653 -24.69 -14.96 36.51
N GLN A 654 -25.40 -14.77 35.38
CA GLN A 654 -26.08 -15.89 34.69
C GLN A 654 -25.08 -16.92 34.19
N LEU A 655 -23.97 -16.52 33.60
CA LEU A 655 -22.94 -17.44 33.10
C LEU A 655 -22.20 -18.19 34.20
N ASN A 656 -22.04 -17.57 35.38
CA ASN A 656 -21.39 -18.19 36.54
C ASN A 656 -22.34 -19.00 37.42
N GLY A 657 -23.63 -19.11 37.06
CA GLY A 657 -24.63 -19.87 37.85
C GLY A 657 -24.95 -19.27 39.22
N THR A 658 -24.64 -17.99 39.43
CA THR A 658 -24.87 -17.24 40.69
C THR A 658 -26.12 -16.36 40.61
N SER A 659 -27.19 -16.84 40.00
CA SER A 659 -28.49 -16.11 39.95
C SER A 659 -29.32 -16.33 41.22
#